data_6cb2e2fbb1ccda3a89f8aa051ec6c448
#
_entry.id   6cb2e2fbb1ccda3a89f8aa051ec6c448
#
_cell.length_a   1.000
_cell.length_b   1.000
_cell.length_c   1.000
_cell.angle_alpha   90.00
_cell.angle_beta   90.00
_cell.angle_gamma   90.00
#
_symmetry.space_group_name_H-M   'P 1'
#
loop_
_entity.id
_entity.type
_entity.pdbx_description
1 polymer ?
#
loop_
_entity_poly.entity_id
_entity_poly.type
_entity_poly.pdbx_seq_one_letter_code
_entity_poly.pdbx_strand_id
1 'polypeptide(L)'
;QVTLKESGPGILQPSQTLSLTCSFSGFSLRTSGMGVGWIRQPSGKGLEWLAHIWWDDDKRYNPALKSRLTISKDTSSNQVFLKIASVDTADTATYYCAQINPAWFAYWGQGTLVTVSAGGSGGSGGSDIVMTQSPATLSLSPGERATLSCRSSKSLQNVNGNTYLYWFQQKPGQSPQLLIYRMSNLNSGVPDRFSGSGSGTEFTLTISSLEPEDFAVYYCMQHLEYPITFGAGTKLEIKGGSGGSGGSGGSGGSGGSGGSEVQLVESGGGLVKPGGSLKLSCAASGYTFTSYVMHWVRQAPGKGLEWIGYINPYNDGTKYNEKFQGRVTISSDKSISTAYMELSSLRSEDTAMYYCARGTYYYGTRVFDYWGQGTLVTVSSGGSGGSGGSDIVLTQSPASLAVSLGQRATISCKASQSVDFDGDSFMNWYQQKPGQPPKLLIYTTSNLESGIPARFSASGSGTDFTLNIHPVEEEDTATYYCQQSNEDPYTFGGGTKLELKDKTHTCPPCPAPEFEGGPSVFLFPPKPKDTLMISRTPEVTCVVVAVSHEDPEVKFNWYVDGVEVHNAKTKPREEQYGSTYRVVSVLTVLHQDWLNGKEYKCKVSNKALPAPIEKTISKAKGQPREPQVYTLPPSREEMTKNQVSLSCAVKGFYPSDIAVEWESNGQPENNYKTTPPVLDSDGSFFLVSKLTVDKSRWQQGNVFSCSVMHEALHNHYTQKSLSLSPG
;
A
#
# COMPACT_ATOMS: atom_id res chain seq x y z
N GLN A 1 -31.48 -26.91 24.65
CA GLN A 1 -30.05 -26.82 24.40
C GLN A 1 -29.65 -27.68 23.21
N VAL A 2 -29.70 -27.11 22.04
CA VAL A 2 -29.26 -27.78 20.83
C VAL A 2 -27.75 -27.67 20.74
N THR A 3 -27.09 -28.82 20.57
CA THR A 3 -25.66 -28.87 20.32
C THR A 3 -25.39 -29.72 19.11
N LEU A 4 -24.41 -29.29 18.32
CA LEU A 4 -23.95 -30.03 17.14
C LEU A 4 -22.44 -30.09 17.19
N LYS A 5 -21.89 -31.24 16.81
CA LYS A 5 -20.45 -31.41 16.78
C LYS A 5 -20.06 -32.15 15.52
N GLU A 6 -19.17 -31.56 14.77
CA GLU A 6 -18.61 -32.14 13.56
C GLU A 6 -17.37 -32.94 13.88
N SER A 7 -17.14 -34.00 13.14
CA SER A 7 -15.90 -34.73 13.19
C SER A 7 -15.51 -35.12 11.77
N GLY A 8 -14.22 -35.13 11.51
CA GLY A 8 -13.69 -35.45 10.20
C GLY A 8 -12.23 -35.82 10.31
N PRO A 9 -11.64 -36.20 9.18
CA PRO A 9 -10.27 -36.75 9.17
C PRO A 9 -9.19 -35.71 9.40
N GLY A 10 -9.49 -34.44 9.27
CA GLY A 10 -8.50 -33.38 9.41
C GLY A 10 -7.66 -33.18 8.17
N ILE A 11 -6.94 -34.17 7.75
CA ILE A 11 -6.07 -34.07 6.56
C ILE A 11 -6.41 -35.21 5.60
N LEU A 12 -6.49 -34.88 4.32
CA LEU A 12 -6.73 -35.84 3.25
C LEU A 12 -5.84 -35.55 2.08
N GLN A 13 -5.62 -36.57 1.26
CA GLN A 13 -4.94 -36.39 -0.02
C GLN A 13 -5.97 -36.24 -1.14
N PRO A 14 -5.60 -35.55 -2.24
CA PRO A 14 -6.51 -35.44 -3.38
C PRO A 14 -6.97 -36.81 -3.89
N SER A 15 -8.16 -36.86 -4.44
CA SER A 15 -8.85 -38.03 -4.97
C SER A 15 -9.43 -38.98 -3.93
N GLN A 16 -9.15 -38.77 -2.66
CA GLN A 16 -9.77 -39.56 -1.60
C GLN A 16 -11.21 -39.08 -1.36
N THR A 17 -11.94 -39.85 -0.56
CA THR A 17 -13.30 -39.49 -0.18
C THR A 17 -13.29 -38.87 1.21
N LEU A 18 -13.84 -37.68 1.33
CA LEU A 18 -13.99 -37.02 2.63
C LEU A 18 -15.27 -37.52 3.28
N SER A 19 -15.15 -38.00 4.52
CA SER A 19 -16.29 -38.42 5.32
C SER A 19 -16.40 -37.56 6.55
N LEU A 20 -17.54 -36.90 6.71
CA LEU A 20 -17.81 -36.03 7.84
C LEU A 20 -19.00 -36.56 8.63
N THR A 21 -18.94 -36.45 9.93
CA THR A 21 -20.00 -36.88 10.83
C THR A 21 -20.44 -35.67 11.68
N CYS A 22 -21.73 -35.46 11.75
CA CYS A 22 -22.33 -34.47 12.62
C CYS A 22 -23.13 -35.19 13.70
N SER A 23 -22.67 -35.09 14.93
CA SER A 23 -23.38 -35.65 16.07
C SER A 23 -24.13 -34.51 16.76
N PHE A 24 -25.40 -34.73 17.05
CA PHE A 24 -26.19 -33.65 17.62
C PHE A 24 -27.05 -34.13 18.80
N SER A 25 -27.46 -33.17 19.61
CA SER A 25 -28.35 -33.43 20.75
C SER A 25 -29.26 -32.22 20.94
N GLY A 26 -30.36 -32.44 21.68
CA GLY A 26 -31.31 -31.38 21.91
C GLY A 26 -32.46 -31.35 20.89
N PHE A 27 -32.37 -32.17 19.87
CA PHE A 27 -33.43 -32.36 18.89
C PHE A 27 -33.29 -33.71 18.21
N SER A 28 -34.31 -34.12 17.47
CA SER A 28 -34.27 -35.41 16.76
C SER A 28 -34.75 -35.21 15.31
N LEU A 29 -34.13 -35.93 14.39
CA LEU A 29 -34.56 -35.94 13.00
C LEU A 29 -35.80 -36.81 12.78
N ARG A 30 -36.38 -37.36 13.84
CA ARG A 30 -37.70 -37.97 13.79
C ARG A 30 -38.82 -36.95 13.91
N THR A 31 -38.46 -35.75 14.41
CA THR A 31 -39.43 -34.67 14.57
C THR A 31 -39.70 -33.98 13.25
N SER A 32 -40.96 -33.84 12.89
CA SER A 32 -41.35 -33.15 11.67
C SER A 32 -40.84 -31.72 11.66
N GLY A 33 -40.33 -31.28 10.52
CA GLY A 33 -39.80 -29.93 10.35
C GLY A 33 -38.32 -29.78 10.67
N MET A 34 -37.67 -30.80 11.17
CA MET A 34 -36.24 -30.74 11.50
C MET A 34 -35.37 -31.20 10.34
N GLY A 35 -34.27 -30.57 10.19
CA GLY A 35 -33.25 -30.95 9.21
C GLY A 35 -31.85 -30.61 9.71
N VAL A 36 -30.86 -31.15 9.03
CA VAL A 36 -29.44 -30.83 9.28
C VAL A 36 -28.78 -30.57 7.96
N GLY A 37 -28.05 -29.47 7.90
CA GLY A 37 -27.34 -29.11 6.71
C GLY A 37 -25.83 -28.98 6.95
N TRP A 38 -25.11 -29.07 5.88
CA TRP A 38 -23.65 -28.88 5.89
C TRP A 38 -23.29 -27.64 5.10
N ILE A 39 -22.46 -26.82 5.69
CA ILE A 39 -21.96 -25.59 5.09
C ILE A 39 -20.43 -25.60 5.27
N ARG A 40 -19.70 -25.15 4.27
CA ARG A 40 -18.26 -25.04 4.39
C ARG A 40 -17.81 -23.60 4.17
N GLN A 41 -16.66 -23.29 4.74
CA GLN A 41 -16.04 -21.98 4.59
C GLN A 41 -14.54 -22.17 4.34
N PRO A 42 -14.08 -21.95 3.10
CA PRO A 42 -12.64 -21.94 2.84
C PRO A 42 -12.01 -20.78 3.62
N SER A 43 -10.79 -20.97 4.05
CA SER A 43 -10.09 -19.94 4.84
C SER A 43 -10.09 -18.60 4.11
N GLY A 44 -10.55 -17.58 4.81
CA GLY A 44 -10.61 -16.24 4.24
C GLY A 44 -11.72 -16.01 3.23
N LYS A 45 -12.63 -16.94 3.07
CA LYS A 45 -13.73 -16.82 2.10
C LYS A 45 -15.08 -16.90 2.79
N GLY A 46 -16.13 -16.72 2.01
CA GLY A 46 -17.50 -16.78 2.51
C GLY A 46 -18.02 -18.18 2.73
N LEU A 47 -19.26 -18.26 3.09
CA LEU A 47 -19.94 -19.50 3.38
C LEU A 47 -20.52 -20.11 2.10
N GLU A 48 -20.44 -21.43 2.00
CA GLU A 48 -21.02 -22.17 0.87
C GLU A 48 -21.88 -23.32 1.40
N TRP A 49 -23.13 -23.34 1.00
CA TRP A 49 -24.01 -24.43 1.36
C TRP A 49 -23.69 -25.65 0.51
N LEU A 50 -23.60 -26.81 1.15
CA LEU A 50 -23.28 -28.06 0.47
C LEU A 50 -24.51 -28.95 0.26
N ALA A 51 -25.15 -29.30 1.34
CA ALA A 51 -26.27 -30.22 1.31
C ALA A 51 -27.04 -30.17 2.61
N HIS A 52 -28.28 -30.64 2.58
CA HIS A 52 -28.99 -30.85 3.83
C HIS A 52 -29.96 -32.04 3.68
N ILE A 53 -30.35 -32.60 4.80
CA ILE A 53 -31.24 -33.70 4.88
C ILE A 53 -32.37 -33.40 5.87
N TRP A 54 -33.58 -33.75 5.51
CA TRP A 54 -34.77 -33.51 6.31
C TRP A 54 -35.20 -34.78 7.07
N TRP A 55 -36.10 -34.60 8.02
CA TRP A 55 -36.64 -35.68 8.82
C TRP A 55 -37.27 -36.81 8.00
N ASP A 56 -37.83 -36.48 6.82
CA ASP A 56 -38.46 -37.41 5.94
C ASP A 56 -37.51 -38.03 4.92
N ASP A 57 -36.22 -37.88 5.15
CA ASP A 57 -35.13 -38.34 4.30
C ASP A 57 -35.06 -37.65 2.95
N ASP A 58 -35.71 -36.50 2.82
CA ASP A 58 -35.57 -35.66 1.64
C ASP A 58 -34.16 -35.03 1.68
N LYS A 59 -33.40 -35.23 0.61
CA LYS A 59 -32.03 -34.77 0.52
C LYS A 59 -31.90 -33.74 -0.58
N ARG A 60 -31.19 -32.64 -0.25
CA ARG A 60 -30.93 -31.58 -1.21
C ARG A 60 -29.43 -31.32 -1.27
N TYR A 61 -28.91 -31.12 -2.48
CA TYR A 61 -27.49 -30.94 -2.72
C TYR A 61 -27.23 -29.66 -3.48
N ASN A 62 -26.09 -29.06 -3.25
CA ASN A 62 -25.62 -27.94 -4.05
C ASN A 62 -25.38 -28.45 -5.48
N PRO A 63 -26.05 -27.89 -6.48
CA PRO A 63 -25.95 -28.40 -7.86
C PRO A 63 -24.51 -28.46 -8.38
N ALA A 64 -23.67 -27.53 -7.98
CA ALA A 64 -22.28 -27.51 -8.44
C ALA A 64 -21.49 -28.72 -7.96
N LEU A 65 -21.89 -29.32 -6.85
CA LEU A 65 -21.14 -30.43 -6.25
C LEU A 65 -21.96 -31.71 -6.15
N LYS A 66 -23.17 -31.69 -6.63
CA LYS A 66 -24.14 -32.81 -6.46
C LYS A 66 -23.56 -34.16 -6.82
N SER A 67 -22.79 -34.24 -7.90
CA SER A 67 -22.21 -35.50 -8.36
C SER A 67 -21.22 -36.11 -7.38
N ARG A 68 -20.67 -35.30 -6.48
CA ARG A 68 -19.68 -35.72 -5.53
C ARG A 68 -20.21 -35.90 -4.11
N LEU A 69 -21.38 -35.37 -3.82
CA LEU A 69 -21.93 -35.32 -2.47
C LEU A 69 -22.91 -36.47 -2.20
N THR A 70 -22.82 -37.00 -1.00
CA THR A 70 -23.78 -37.98 -0.47
C THR A 70 -24.05 -37.65 0.98
N ILE A 71 -25.30 -37.35 1.29
CA ILE A 71 -25.71 -37.10 2.66
C ILE A 71 -26.62 -38.21 3.16
N SER A 72 -26.46 -38.59 4.42
CA SER A 72 -27.28 -39.62 5.04
C SER A 72 -27.44 -39.33 6.52
N LYS A 73 -28.34 -40.01 7.16
CA LYS A 73 -28.59 -39.84 8.58
C LYS A 73 -28.79 -41.16 9.29
N ASP A 74 -28.51 -41.17 10.59
CA ASP A 74 -28.85 -42.25 11.50
C ASP A 74 -29.65 -41.64 12.64
N THR A 75 -30.94 -41.79 12.61
CA THR A 75 -31.79 -41.18 13.61
C THR A 75 -31.66 -41.84 14.99
N SER A 76 -31.25 -43.10 15.04
CA SER A 76 -31.05 -43.80 16.31
C SER A 76 -29.85 -43.28 17.08
N SER A 77 -28.79 -42.85 16.40
CA SER A 77 -27.61 -42.33 17.01
C SER A 77 -27.51 -40.80 16.97
N ASN A 78 -28.50 -40.13 16.41
CA ASN A 78 -28.50 -38.68 16.25
C ASN A 78 -27.28 -38.21 15.49
N GLN A 79 -27.06 -38.79 14.33
CA GLN A 79 -25.92 -38.45 13.49
C GLN A 79 -26.35 -38.21 12.06
N VAL A 80 -25.65 -37.29 11.39
CA VAL A 80 -25.77 -37.01 9.97
C VAL A 80 -24.41 -37.14 9.34
N PHE A 81 -24.33 -37.77 8.21
CA PHE A 81 -23.07 -38.04 7.52
C PHE A 81 -23.06 -37.34 6.18
N LEU A 82 -21.89 -36.77 5.84
CA LEU A 82 -21.66 -36.20 4.53
C LEU A 82 -20.42 -36.82 3.94
N LYS A 83 -20.51 -37.25 2.70
CA LYS A 83 -19.35 -37.77 1.96
C LYS A 83 -19.14 -36.93 0.72
N ILE A 84 -17.89 -36.57 0.50
CA ILE A 84 -17.47 -35.83 -0.69
C ILE A 84 -16.44 -36.68 -1.42
N ALA A 85 -16.82 -37.14 -2.62
CA ALA A 85 -15.92 -38.00 -3.40
C ALA A 85 -14.90 -37.19 -4.15
N SER A 86 -13.73 -37.80 -4.41
CA SER A 86 -12.68 -37.22 -5.24
C SER A 86 -12.32 -35.81 -4.83
N VAL A 87 -11.94 -35.64 -3.55
CA VAL A 87 -11.61 -34.32 -3.02
C VAL A 87 -10.37 -33.75 -3.71
N ASP A 88 -10.35 -32.42 -3.80
CA ASP A 88 -9.30 -31.64 -4.41
C ASP A 88 -8.84 -30.61 -3.37
N THR A 89 -7.73 -29.94 -3.62
CA THR A 89 -7.26 -28.86 -2.76
C THR A 89 -8.29 -27.76 -2.57
N ALA A 90 -9.18 -27.56 -3.55
CA ALA A 90 -10.25 -26.60 -3.43
C ALA A 90 -11.29 -26.97 -2.36
N ASP A 91 -11.28 -28.21 -1.89
CA ASP A 91 -12.20 -28.66 -0.84
C ASP A 91 -11.65 -28.39 0.56
N THR A 92 -10.46 -27.82 0.69
CA THR A 92 -9.89 -27.41 1.96
C THR A 92 -10.75 -26.30 2.55
N ALA A 93 -11.33 -26.54 3.70
CA ALA A 93 -12.25 -25.58 4.32
C ALA A 93 -12.57 -26.03 5.75
N THR A 94 -13.24 -25.14 6.48
CA THR A 94 -13.88 -25.50 7.75
C THR A 94 -15.32 -25.93 7.40
N TYR A 95 -15.71 -27.11 7.85
CA TYR A 95 -17.02 -27.67 7.57
C TYR A 95 -17.88 -27.60 8.81
N TYR A 96 -19.06 -27.01 8.64
CA TYR A 96 -20.03 -26.85 9.72
C TYR A 96 -21.27 -27.67 9.43
N CYS A 97 -21.81 -28.30 10.47
CA CYS A 97 -23.18 -28.79 10.39
C CYS A 97 -24.08 -27.87 11.20
N ALA A 98 -25.29 -27.73 10.74
CA ALA A 98 -26.23 -26.82 11.38
C ALA A 98 -27.64 -27.41 11.37
N GLN A 99 -28.39 -27.15 12.42
CA GLN A 99 -29.81 -27.53 12.49
C GLN A 99 -30.63 -26.60 11.60
N ILE A 100 -31.50 -27.16 10.79
CA ILE A 100 -32.45 -26.40 10.02
C ILE A 100 -33.83 -26.54 10.71
N ASN A 101 -34.40 -25.39 11.13
CA ASN A 101 -35.68 -25.39 11.83
C ASN A 101 -36.28 -23.99 11.82
N PRO A 102 -37.40 -23.76 11.17
CA PRO A 102 -38.07 -24.60 10.16
C PRO A 102 -37.48 -24.43 8.75
N ALA A 103 -36.82 -23.33 8.45
CA ALA A 103 -36.28 -23.05 7.13
C ALA A 103 -34.98 -22.25 7.15
N TRP A 104 -34.31 -22.19 8.29
CA TRP A 104 -33.05 -21.49 8.44
C TRP A 104 -32.10 -22.30 9.32
N PHE A 105 -30.83 -21.97 9.28
CA PHE A 105 -29.80 -22.65 10.07
C PHE A 105 -29.80 -22.06 11.49
N ALA A 106 -30.61 -22.64 12.36
CA ALA A 106 -30.85 -22.08 13.68
C ALA A 106 -29.66 -22.22 14.62
N TYR A 107 -28.99 -23.35 14.60
CA TYR A 107 -27.87 -23.64 15.46
C TYR A 107 -26.75 -24.27 14.63
N TRP A 108 -25.51 -23.88 14.94
CA TRP A 108 -24.32 -24.32 14.18
C TRP A 108 -23.37 -25.05 15.09
N GLY A 109 -22.67 -26.05 14.57
CA GLY A 109 -21.55 -26.66 15.27
C GLY A 109 -20.32 -25.77 15.22
N GLN A 110 -19.29 -26.16 15.95
CA GLN A 110 -18.03 -25.39 15.98
C GLN A 110 -17.24 -25.47 14.69
N GLY A 111 -17.54 -26.44 13.86
CA GLY A 111 -16.82 -26.65 12.63
C GLY A 111 -15.63 -27.59 12.77
N THR A 112 -15.28 -28.26 11.71
CA THR A 112 -14.09 -29.08 11.66
C THR A 112 -13.28 -28.68 10.44
N LEU A 113 -11.98 -28.44 10.66
CA LEU A 113 -11.09 -28.06 9.57
C LEU A 113 -10.67 -29.30 8.80
N VAL A 114 -10.83 -29.25 7.50
CA VAL A 114 -10.35 -30.32 6.61
C VAL A 114 -9.38 -29.71 5.63
N THR A 115 -8.18 -30.28 5.60
CA THR A 115 -7.13 -29.83 4.68
C THR A 115 -6.88 -30.93 3.66
N VAL A 116 -7.05 -30.60 2.38
CA VAL A 116 -6.72 -31.50 1.28
C VAL A 116 -5.38 -31.04 0.71
N SER A 117 -4.37 -31.87 0.84
CA SER A 117 -3.02 -31.48 0.48
C SER A 117 -2.32 -32.63 -0.24
N ALA A 118 -1.72 -32.29 -1.37
CA ALA A 118 -0.85 -33.21 -2.07
C ALA A 118 0.45 -33.43 -1.33
N GLY A 119 0.56 -32.73 -0.24
CA GLY A 119 1.79 -32.61 0.45
C GLY A 119 2.47 -33.84 0.84
N GLY A 120 1.73 -34.84 1.00
CA GLY A 120 2.39 -36.05 1.30
C GLY A 120 3.49 -36.33 0.36
N SER A 121 3.49 -35.60 -0.63
CA SER A 121 4.55 -35.75 -1.55
C SER A 121 5.86 -36.02 -0.90
N GLY A 122 5.93 -35.77 0.32
CA GLY A 122 7.13 -36.16 0.96
C GLY A 122 7.53 -37.55 0.54
N GLY A 123 6.57 -38.30 0.17
CA GLY A 123 6.91 -39.61 -0.27
C GLY A 123 7.77 -39.65 -1.48
N SER A 124 7.88 -38.64 -2.20
CA SER A 124 8.70 -38.69 -3.38
C SER A 124 10.16 -38.90 -3.10
N GLY A 125 10.47 -39.31 -1.93
CA GLY A 125 11.81 -39.73 -1.72
C GLY A 125 12.79 -38.62 -1.46
N GLY A 126 12.35 -37.44 -1.34
CA GLY A 126 13.23 -36.37 -0.94
C GLY A 126 14.44 -36.14 -1.82
N SER A 127 14.44 -36.67 -3.02
CA SER A 127 15.58 -36.46 -3.90
C SER A 127 15.61 -35.11 -4.58
N ASP A 128 14.53 -34.39 -4.53
CA ASP A 128 14.46 -33.07 -5.18
C ASP A 128 15.36 -32.08 -4.45
N ILE A 129 16.13 -31.34 -5.22
CA ILE A 129 16.97 -30.29 -4.65
C ILE A 129 16.09 -29.10 -4.29
N VAL A 130 16.10 -28.74 -3.02
CA VAL A 130 15.30 -27.61 -2.53
C VAL A 130 16.15 -26.35 -2.61
N MET A 131 15.59 -25.32 -3.22
CA MET A 131 16.24 -24.01 -3.34
C MET A 131 15.56 -23.04 -2.37
N THR A 132 16.34 -22.47 -1.48
CA THR A 132 15.84 -21.54 -0.47
C THR A 132 16.43 -20.16 -0.71
N GLN A 133 15.56 -19.18 -0.92
CA GLN A 133 16.00 -17.80 -1.11
C GLN A 133 15.67 -16.94 0.11
N SER A 134 16.58 -16.04 0.43
CA SER A 134 16.41 -15.07 1.50
C SER A 134 17.06 -13.74 1.12
N PRO A 135 16.48 -12.62 1.57
CA PRO A 135 15.16 -12.53 2.22
C PRO A 135 14.03 -12.76 1.22
N ALA A 136 12.81 -12.93 1.68
CA ALA A 136 11.66 -13.03 0.78
C ALA A 136 11.38 -11.70 0.08
N THR A 137 11.60 -10.61 0.79
CA THR A 137 11.45 -9.25 0.27
C THR A 137 12.62 -8.41 0.74
N LEU A 138 13.15 -7.59 -0.16
CA LEU A 138 14.25 -6.69 0.13
C LEU A 138 13.88 -5.30 -0.34
N SER A 139 13.84 -4.34 0.60
CA SER A 139 13.49 -2.94 0.30
C SER A 139 14.75 -2.09 0.33
N LEU A 140 15.09 -1.49 -0.80
CA LEU A 140 16.28 -0.67 -0.94
C LEU A 140 15.98 0.53 -1.84
N SER A 141 16.85 1.51 -1.79
CA SER A 141 16.75 2.71 -2.63
C SER A 141 17.65 2.58 -3.85
N PRO A 142 17.32 3.25 -4.96
CA PRO A 142 18.23 3.28 -6.11
C PRO A 142 19.62 3.78 -5.68
N GLY A 143 20.65 3.20 -6.26
CA GLY A 143 22.03 3.51 -5.92
C GLY A 143 22.62 2.68 -4.80
N GLU A 144 21.81 1.97 -4.05
CA GLU A 144 22.28 1.09 -3.00
C GLU A 144 22.74 -0.25 -3.56
N ARG A 145 23.48 -0.99 -2.75
CA ARG A 145 23.94 -2.33 -3.12
C ARG A 145 22.93 -3.36 -2.62
N ALA A 146 22.52 -4.26 -3.50
CA ALA A 146 21.61 -5.35 -3.16
C ALA A 146 22.36 -6.66 -3.11
N THR A 147 22.08 -7.45 -2.08
CA THR A 147 22.64 -8.78 -1.91
C THR A 147 21.51 -9.77 -1.69
N LEU A 148 21.35 -10.71 -2.60
CA LEU A 148 20.31 -11.73 -2.55
C LEU A 148 20.96 -13.08 -2.34
N SER A 149 20.41 -13.87 -1.46
CA SER A 149 20.98 -15.17 -1.10
C SER A 149 20.11 -16.31 -1.59
N CYS A 150 20.77 -17.37 -2.01
CA CYS A 150 20.11 -18.61 -2.43
C CYS A 150 20.91 -19.78 -1.86
N ARG A 151 20.21 -20.72 -1.25
CA ARG A 151 20.82 -21.91 -0.69
C ARG A 151 20.21 -23.13 -1.32
N SER A 152 21.03 -24.11 -1.64
CA SER A 152 20.55 -25.38 -2.16
C SER A 152 20.69 -26.47 -1.09
N SER A 153 19.79 -27.44 -1.12
CA SER A 153 19.84 -28.57 -0.17
C SER A 153 20.98 -29.51 -0.48
N LYS A 154 21.60 -29.38 -1.64
CA LYS A 154 22.67 -30.26 -2.10
C LYS A 154 23.66 -29.43 -2.91
N SER A 155 24.94 -29.81 -2.92
CA SER A 155 25.93 -29.11 -3.73
C SER A 155 25.55 -29.12 -5.21
N LEU A 156 25.62 -27.97 -5.85
CA LEU A 156 25.31 -27.83 -7.28
C LEU A 156 26.55 -27.92 -8.16
N GLN A 157 27.70 -28.15 -7.56
CA GLN A 157 28.94 -28.33 -8.32
C GLN A 157 29.03 -29.75 -8.85
N ASN A 158 29.23 -29.86 -10.16
CA ASN A 158 29.41 -31.14 -10.81
C ASN A 158 30.86 -31.58 -10.75
N VAL A 159 31.12 -32.83 -11.08
CA VAL A 159 32.48 -33.37 -11.09
C VAL A 159 33.39 -32.65 -12.09
N ASN A 160 32.83 -32.02 -13.11
CA ASN A 160 33.60 -31.24 -14.08
C ASN A 160 33.91 -29.82 -13.60
N GLY A 161 33.59 -29.48 -12.37
CA GLY A 161 33.84 -28.14 -11.81
C GLY A 161 32.80 -27.09 -12.09
N ASN A 162 31.78 -27.39 -12.89
CA ASN A 162 30.70 -26.44 -13.16
C ASN A 162 29.66 -26.46 -12.04
N THR A 163 29.21 -25.29 -11.62
CA THR A 163 28.13 -25.15 -10.65
C THR A 163 26.87 -24.72 -11.40
N TYR A 164 25.87 -25.57 -11.37
CA TYR A 164 24.65 -25.34 -12.17
C TYR A 164 23.61 -24.54 -11.41
N LEU A 165 23.96 -23.31 -11.10
CA LEU A 165 23.06 -22.34 -10.51
C LEU A 165 22.81 -21.21 -11.48
N TYR A 166 21.57 -20.81 -11.60
CA TYR A 166 21.14 -19.76 -12.54
C TYR A 166 20.30 -18.74 -11.80
N TRP A 167 20.43 -17.47 -12.21
CA TRP A 167 19.63 -16.38 -11.65
C TRP A 167 18.77 -15.78 -12.74
N PHE A 168 17.50 -15.59 -12.43
CA PHE A 168 16.52 -14.99 -13.34
C PHE A 168 15.91 -13.76 -12.71
N GLN A 169 15.63 -12.77 -13.57
CA GLN A 169 14.92 -11.57 -13.17
C GLN A 169 13.55 -11.60 -13.83
N GLN A 170 12.50 -11.41 -13.06
CA GLN A 170 11.15 -11.30 -13.59
C GLN A 170 10.54 -9.97 -13.17
N LYS A 171 10.36 -9.08 -14.15
CA LYS A 171 9.66 -7.82 -13.92
C LYS A 171 8.15 -8.06 -13.93
N PRO A 172 7.36 -7.23 -13.23
CA PRO A 172 5.91 -7.41 -13.19
C PRO A 172 5.31 -7.50 -14.59
N GLY A 173 4.49 -8.52 -14.81
CA GLY A 173 3.82 -8.72 -16.09
C GLY A 173 4.70 -9.25 -17.21
N GLN A 174 5.93 -9.60 -16.93
CA GLN A 174 6.85 -10.11 -17.94
C GLN A 174 7.30 -11.53 -17.63
N SER A 175 7.84 -12.21 -18.62
CA SER A 175 8.45 -13.51 -18.41
C SER A 175 9.84 -13.36 -17.78
N PRO A 176 10.31 -14.41 -17.08
CA PRO A 176 11.65 -14.35 -16.49
C PRO A 176 12.73 -14.18 -17.56
N GLN A 177 13.79 -13.49 -17.19
CA GLN A 177 14.97 -13.30 -18.07
C GLN A 177 16.21 -13.81 -17.37
N LEU A 178 17.06 -14.49 -18.09
CA LEU A 178 18.29 -15.02 -17.54
C LEU A 178 19.29 -13.89 -17.28
N LEU A 179 19.79 -13.82 -16.06
CA LEU A 179 20.82 -12.86 -15.68
C LEU A 179 22.18 -13.52 -15.62
N ILE A 180 22.27 -14.59 -14.88
CA ILE A 180 23.54 -15.26 -14.60
C ILE A 180 23.37 -16.76 -14.81
N TYR A 181 24.31 -17.36 -15.48
CA TYR A 181 24.32 -18.81 -15.70
C TYR A 181 25.57 -19.43 -15.11
N ARG A 182 25.41 -20.67 -14.66
CA ARG A 182 26.49 -21.43 -13.99
C ARG A 182 27.17 -20.63 -12.90
N MET A 183 26.33 -20.07 -12.00
CA MET A 183 26.70 -19.36 -10.77
C MET A 183 27.30 -17.98 -10.96
N SER A 184 28.23 -17.80 -11.88
CA SER A 184 28.99 -16.56 -11.96
C SER A 184 29.13 -15.94 -13.37
N ASN A 185 28.58 -16.57 -14.39
CA ASN A 185 28.71 -16.06 -15.76
C ASN A 185 27.56 -15.14 -16.11
N LEU A 186 27.89 -13.91 -16.47
CA LEU A 186 26.89 -12.92 -16.84
C LEU A 186 26.33 -13.20 -18.23
N ASN A 187 25.01 -13.22 -18.36
CA ASN A 187 24.37 -13.43 -19.65
C ASN A 187 24.61 -12.23 -20.57
N SER A 188 24.67 -12.49 -21.87
CA SER A 188 24.82 -11.43 -22.88
C SER A 188 23.70 -10.38 -22.72
N GLY A 189 24.07 -9.11 -22.73
CA GLY A 189 23.11 -8.01 -22.62
C GLY A 189 22.74 -7.62 -21.19
N VAL A 190 23.22 -8.36 -20.20
CA VAL A 190 22.95 -8.03 -18.80
C VAL A 190 24.02 -7.03 -18.31
N PRO A 191 23.61 -5.93 -17.64
CA PRO A 191 24.58 -4.95 -17.15
C PRO A 191 25.57 -5.57 -16.15
N ASP A 192 26.79 -5.07 -16.16
CA ASP A 192 27.86 -5.61 -15.32
C ASP A 192 27.71 -5.26 -13.83
N ARG A 193 26.72 -4.47 -13.47
CA ARG A 193 26.42 -4.25 -12.06
C ARG A 193 25.89 -5.50 -11.37
N PHE A 194 25.40 -6.46 -12.14
CA PHE A 194 24.99 -7.77 -11.64
C PHE A 194 26.19 -8.69 -11.57
N SER A 195 26.33 -9.38 -10.46
CA SER A 195 27.37 -10.39 -10.30
C SER A 195 26.88 -11.53 -9.44
N GLY A 196 27.33 -12.72 -9.76
CA GLY A 196 26.99 -13.92 -9.02
C GLY A 196 28.22 -14.54 -8.41
N SER A 197 28.07 -15.11 -7.23
CA SER A 197 29.15 -15.78 -6.53
C SER A 197 28.57 -16.89 -5.66
N GLY A 198 29.44 -17.69 -5.07
CA GLY A 198 29.01 -18.74 -4.17
C GLY A 198 29.92 -19.93 -4.20
N SER A 199 29.52 -20.95 -3.47
CA SER A 199 30.25 -22.21 -3.41
C SER A 199 29.30 -23.35 -3.04
N GLY A 200 29.30 -24.40 -3.81
CA GLY A 200 28.58 -25.63 -3.50
C GLY A 200 27.10 -25.49 -3.18
N THR A 201 26.77 -24.98 -2.01
CA THR A 201 25.40 -24.90 -1.53
C THR A 201 24.92 -23.47 -1.23
N GLU A 202 25.81 -22.50 -1.16
CA GLU A 202 25.42 -21.14 -0.84
C GLU A 202 25.82 -20.19 -1.98
N PHE A 203 24.86 -19.38 -2.41
CA PHE A 203 25.03 -18.53 -3.60
C PHE A 203 24.49 -17.15 -3.32
N THR A 204 25.09 -16.18 -3.99
CA THR A 204 24.75 -14.79 -3.81
C THR A 204 24.66 -14.09 -5.15
N LEU A 205 23.58 -13.33 -5.34
CA LEU A 205 23.46 -12.39 -6.45
C LEU A 205 23.67 -10.99 -5.87
N THR A 206 24.60 -10.25 -6.43
CA THR A 206 24.90 -8.91 -5.99
C THR A 206 24.65 -7.91 -7.10
N ILE A 207 23.93 -6.84 -6.77
CA ILE A 207 23.73 -5.71 -7.66
C ILE A 207 24.49 -4.55 -7.03
N SER A 208 25.56 -4.11 -7.66
CA SER A 208 26.50 -3.15 -7.04
C SER A 208 25.89 -1.78 -6.80
N SER A 209 25.02 -1.32 -7.69
CA SER A 209 24.32 -0.05 -7.55
C SER A 209 22.98 -0.17 -8.24
N LEU A 210 21.91 -0.15 -7.45
CA LEU A 210 20.58 -0.37 -7.96
C LEU A 210 20.11 0.76 -8.87
N GLU A 211 19.57 0.35 -10.02
CA GLU A 211 18.87 1.24 -10.93
C GLU A 211 17.37 1.04 -10.74
N PRO A 212 16.54 2.03 -11.08
CA PRO A 212 15.09 1.85 -10.94
C PRO A 212 14.54 0.63 -11.70
N GLU A 213 15.18 0.26 -12.79
CA GLU A 213 14.76 -0.90 -13.59
C GLU A 213 15.12 -2.25 -12.96
N ASP A 214 15.91 -2.24 -11.89
CA ASP A 214 16.32 -3.48 -11.23
C ASP A 214 15.31 -3.98 -10.19
N PHE A 215 14.27 -3.22 -9.92
CA PHE A 215 13.27 -3.61 -8.93
C PHE A 215 12.30 -4.62 -9.55
N ALA A 216 12.48 -5.87 -9.17
CA ALA A 216 11.80 -7.01 -9.75
C ALA A 216 11.87 -8.18 -8.78
N VAL A 217 11.36 -9.33 -9.19
CA VAL A 217 11.52 -10.58 -8.42
C VAL A 217 12.66 -11.37 -9.02
N TYR A 218 13.55 -11.85 -8.19
CA TYR A 218 14.72 -12.61 -8.62
C TYR A 218 14.60 -14.04 -8.15
N TYR A 219 14.83 -14.98 -9.07
CA TYR A 219 14.76 -16.40 -8.78
C TYR A 219 16.08 -17.07 -9.00
N CYS A 220 16.47 -17.97 -8.12
CA CYS A 220 17.58 -18.87 -8.36
C CYS A 220 17.00 -20.22 -8.82
N MET A 221 17.75 -20.91 -9.64
CA MET A 221 17.34 -22.19 -10.22
C MET A 221 18.53 -23.12 -10.28
N GLN A 222 18.30 -24.39 -9.99
CA GLN A 222 19.33 -25.40 -10.18
C GLN A 222 19.01 -26.27 -11.41
N HIS A 223 20.06 -26.65 -12.11
CA HIS A 223 19.94 -27.55 -13.25
C HIS A 223 20.97 -28.67 -13.16
N LEU A 224 21.32 -29.05 -11.96
CA LEU A 224 22.23 -30.16 -11.75
C LEU A 224 21.51 -31.50 -11.94
N GLU A 225 20.34 -31.60 -11.36
CA GLU A 225 19.54 -32.80 -11.38
C GLU A 225 18.10 -32.48 -11.76
N TYR A 226 17.41 -33.45 -12.32
CA TYR A 226 15.97 -33.34 -12.54
C TYR A 226 15.22 -33.89 -11.34
N PRO A 227 14.12 -33.28 -10.92
CA PRO A 227 13.48 -32.15 -11.59
C PRO A 227 14.24 -30.85 -11.34
N ILE A 228 14.20 -29.99 -12.34
CA ILE A 228 14.74 -28.62 -12.21
C ILE A 228 13.90 -27.89 -11.18
N THR A 229 14.55 -27.26 -10.23
CA THR A 229 13.85 -26.57 -9.15
C THR A 229 14.25 -25.10 -9.05
N PHE A 230 13.31 -24.28 -8.65
CA PHE A 230 13.49 -22.84 -8.49
C PHE A 230 13.37 -22.47 -7.02
N GLY A 231 14.01 -21.38 -6.64
CA GLY A 231 13.76 -20.78 -5.34
C GLY A 231 12.41 -20.08 -5.34
N ALA A 232 11.96 -19.71 -4.16
CA ALA A 232 10.65 -19.05 -4.00
C ALA A 232 10.63 -17.62 -4.55
N GLY A 233 11.79 -17.06 -4.79
CA GLY A 233 11.90 -15.69 -5.28
C GLY A 233 12.18 -14.70 -4.18
N THR A 234 12.94 -13.67 -4.52
CA THR A 234 13.17 -12.53 -3.65
C THR A 234 12.64 -11.29 -4.36
N LYS A 235 11.69 -10.62 -3.75
CA LYS A 235 11.12 -9.40 -4.31
C LYS A 235 11.97 -8.22 -3.89
N LEU A 236 12.54 -7.51 -4.85
CA LEU A 236 13.31 -6.32 -4.60
C LEU A 236 12.42 -5.10 -4.84
N GLU A 237 12.18 -4.35 -3.79
CA GLU A 237 11.27 -3.19 -3.80
C GLU A 237 11.99 -1.88 -3.57
N ILE A 238 11.41 -0.79 -4.06
CA ILE A 238 11.93 0.54 -3.81
C ILE A 238 11.54 0.95 -2.38
N LYS A 239 12.54 1.31 -1.59
CA LYS A 239 12.32 1.80 -0.24
C LYS A 239 11.68 3.18 -0.32
N GLY A 240 10.67 3.38 0.52
CA GLY A 240 9.94 4.62 0.47
C GLY A 240 8.67 4.55 -0.34
N GLY A 241 8.49 3.51 -1.07
CA GLY A 241 7.22 3.10 -1.64
C GLY A 241 6.50 3.99 -2.60
N SER A 242 6.57 5.25 -2.44
CA SER A 242 5.77 6.14 -3.25
C SER A 242 6.13 6.10 -4.72
N GLY A 243 7.30 5.65 -5.01
CA GLY A 243 7.73 5.62 -6.38
C GLY A 243 7.15 4.50 -7.20
N GLY A 244 6.41 3.64 -6.59
CA GLY A 244 5.97 2.45 -7.29
C GLY A 244 5.26 2.74 -8.59
N SER A 245 4.70 3.89 -8.70
CA SER A 245 3.99 4.23 -9.91
C SER A 245 4.88 4.26 -11.13
N GLY A 246 6.14 4.49 -10.95
CA GLY A 246 7.03 4.57 -12.09
C GLY A 246 7.17 3.30 -12.86
N GLY A 247 6.75 2.21 -12.29
CA GLY A 247 6.94 0.93 -12.92
C GLY A 247 6.29 0.80 -14.28
N SER A 248 5.38 1.67 -14.56
CA SER A 248 4.69 1.58 -15.82
C SER A 248 5.62 1.70 -17.02
N GLY A 249 6.75 2.30 -16.81
CA GLY A 249 7.66 2.47 -17.91
C GLY A 249 8.24 1.21 -18.47
N GLY A 250 8.03 0.11 -17.82
CA GLY A 250 8.66 -1.13 -18.24
C GLY A 250 8.33 -1.60 -19.62
N SER A 251 7.39 -1.00 -20.24
CA SER A 251 7.04 -1.43 -21.58
C SER A 251 8.20 -1.44 -22.53
N GLY A 252 9.18 -0.68 -22.26
CA GLY A 252 10.28 -0.61 -23.19
C GLY A 252 11.12 -1.86 -23.28
N GLY A 253 10.87 -2.79 -22.42
CA GLY A 253 11.74 -3.95 -22.35
C GLY A 253 11.86 -4.78 -23.62
N SER A 254 10.97 -4.55 -24.52
CA SER A 254 11.03 -5.32 -25.74
C SER A 254 12.30 -5.11 -26.52
N GLY A 255 13.01 -4.08 -26.17
CA GLY A 255 14.10 -3.70 -27.02
C GLY A 255 15.22 -4.69 -27.15
N GLY A 256 15.20 -5.70 -26.36
CA GLY A 256 16.31 -6.63 -26.41
C GLY A 256 16.52 -7.35 -27.69
N SER A 257 15.69 -7.11 -28.58
CA SER A 257 15.72 -7.90 -29.73
C SER A 257 16.98 -7.94 -30.51
N GLY A 258 17.99 -7.33 -30.13
CA GLY A 258 19.17 -7.32 -30.95
C GLY A 258 19.21 -8.50 -31.86
N GLY A 259 19.35 -8.44 -32.94
CA GLY A 259 19.67 -9.29 -34.01
C GLY A 259 19.17 -10.71 -34.04
N SER A 260 19.28 -11.47 -33.04
CA SER A 260 19.02 -12.90 -33.18
C SER A 260 17.54 -13.25 -33.23
N GLU A 261 16.69 -12.37 -32.79
CA GLU A 261 15.27 -12.54 -32.97
C GLU A 261 14.70 -13.89 -32.60
N VAL A 262 15.26 -14.55 -31.60
CA VAL A 262 14.69 -15.77 -31.10
C VAL A 262 13.34 -15.41 -30.47
N GLN A 263 12.29 -16.05 -30.95
CA GLN A 263 10.95 -15.84 -30.43
C GLN A 263 10.30 -17.15 -30.05
N LEU A 264 9.65 -17.14 -28.92
CA LEU A 264 8.84 -18.25 -28.45
C LEU A 264 7.44 -17.68 -28.18
N VAL A 265 6.45 -18.19 -28.90
CA VAL A 265 5.09 -17.69 -28.78
C VAL A 265 4.19 -18.82 -28.30
N GLU A 266 3.66 -18.67 -27.10
CA GLU A 266 2.74 -19.65 -26.54
C GLU A 266 1.30 -19.32 -26.94
N SER A 267 0.49 -20.36 -27.07
CA SER A 267 -0.93 -20.22 -27.31
C SER A 267 -1.67 -21.43 -26.75
N GLY A 268 -2.98 -21.32 -26.69
CA GLY A 268 -3.80 -22.42 -26.21
C GLY A 268 -4.30 -22.24 -24.78
N GLY A 269 -3.90 -21.15 -24.13
CA GLY A 269 -4.38 -20.84 -22.78
C GLY A 269 -5.82 -20.36 -22.79
N GLY A 270 -6.38 -20.23 -21.62
CA GLY A 270 -7.74 -19.75 -21.45
C GLY A 270 -8.40 -20.40 -20.27
N LEU A 271 -9.71 -20.37 -20.27
CA LEU A 271 -10.52 -20.95 -19.20
C LEU A 271 -10.80 -22.42 -19.50
N VAL A 272 -10.48 -23.29 -18.54
CA VAL A 272 -10.74 -24.73 -18.67
C VAL A 272 -11.41 -25.23 -17.40
N LYS A 273 -12.15 -26.33 -17.55
CA LYS A 273 -12.88 -26.90 -16.41
C LYS A 273 -12.04 -27.91 -15.66
N PRO A 274 -12.27 -28.06 -14.33
CA PRO A 274 -11.60 -29.11 -13.56
C PRO A 274 -11.89 -30.49 -14.15
N GLY A 275 -10.90 -31.37 -14.11
CA GLY A 275 -11.01 -32.69 -14.68
C GLY A 275 -10.78 -32.76 -16.17
N GLY A 276 -10.76 -31.63 -16.84
CA GLY A 276 -10.49 -31.58 -18.27
C GLY A 276 -9.00 -31.63 -18.59
N SER A 277 -8.68 -31.30 -19.83
CA SER A 277 -7.29 -31.24 -20.24
C SER A 277 -7.04 -29.96 -21.03
N LEU A 278 -5.80 -29.55 -21.11
CA LEU A 278 -5.38 -28.42 -21.94
C LEU A 278 -4.21 -28.84 -22.80
N LYS A 279 -4.13 -28.21 -23.95
CA LYS A 279 -2.97 -28.41 -24.83
C LYS A 279 -2.44 -27.03 -25.20
N LEU A 280 -1.22 -26.77 -24.79
CA LEU A 280 -0.56 -25.51 -25.07
C LEU A 280 0.45 -25.71 -26.19
N SER A 281 0.64 -24.72 -27.01
CA SER A 281 1.65 -24.76 -28.05
C SER A 281 2.66 -23.64 -27.84
N CYS A 282 3.89 -23.89 -28.27
CA CYS A 282 4.97 -22.93 -28.24
C CYS A 282 5.62 -22.95 -29.62
N ALA A 283 5.33 -21.90 -30.39
CA ALA A 283 5.93 -21.76 -31.72
C ALA A 283 7.28 -21.08 -31.60
N ALA A 284 8.30 -21.73 -32.07
CA ALA A 284 9.67 -21.23 -31.99
C ALA A 284 10.13 -20.71 -33.32
N SER A 285 10.89 -19.61 -33.34
CA SER A 285 11.46 -19.04 -34.53
C SER A 285 12.77 -18.33 -34.20
N GLY A 286 13.56 -18.09 -35.23
CA GLY A 286 14.82 -17.37 -35.09
C GLY A 286 16.01 -18.25 -34.74
N TYR A 287 15.85 -19.56 -34.71
CA TYR A 287 16.95 -20.50 -34.42
C TYR A 287 16.59 -21.89 -34.95
N THR A 288 17.56 -22.77 -34.93
CA THR A 288 17.35 -24.17 -35.37
C THR A 288 16.63 -24.93 -34.24
N PHE A 289 15.36 -25.25 -34.47
CA PHE A 289 14.48 -25.82 -33.44
C PHE A 289 15.05 -27.12 -32.85
N THR A 290 15.63 -27.98 -33.66
CA THR A 290 16.12 -29.28 -33.17
C THR A 290 17.46 -29.20 -32.43
N SER A 291 18.10 -28.05 -32.42
CA SER A 291 19.38 -27.88 -31.72
C SER A 291 19.26 -27.51 -30.24
N TYR A 292 18.06 -27.33 -29.77
CA TYR A 292 17.80 -26.92 -28.38
C TYR A 292 16.63 -27.70 -27.81
N VAL A 293 16.65 -27.89 -26.50
CA VAL A 293 15.50 -28.48 -25.80
C VAL A 293 14.51 -27.40 -25.47
N MET A 294 13.25 -27.80 -25.32
CA MET A 294 12.19 -26.88 -24.93
C MET A 294 11.65 -27.29 -23.57
N HIS A 295 11.77 -26.41 -22.63
CA HIS A 295 11.27 -26.62 -21.28
C HIS A 295 9.92 -25.94 -21.11
N TRP A 296 9.10 -26.48 -20.24
CA TRP A 296 7.85 -25.89 -19.83
C TRP A 296 7.91 -25.60 -18.34
N VAL A 297 7.57 -24.38 -17.99
CA VAL A 297 7.61 -23.89 -16.61
C VAL A 297 6.30 -23.15 -16.35
N ARG A 298 5.74 -23.31 -15.17
CA ARG A 298 4.53 -22.58 -14.82
C ARG A 298 4.76 -21.73 -13.59
N GLN A 299 3.94 -20.69 -13.47
CA GLN A 299 3.94 -19.81 -12.32
C GLN A 299 2.51 -19.53 -11.90
N ALA A 300 2.09 -20.07 -10.75
CA ALA A 300 0.78 -19.79 -10.22
C ALA A 300 0.70 -18.33 -9.79
N PRO A 301 -0.48 -17.70 -9.83
CA PRO A 301 -0.61 -16.28 -9.47
C PRO A 301 -0.02 -16.00 -8.10
N GLY A 302 0.89 -15.02 -8.06
CA GLY A 302 1.53 -14.63 -6.80
C GLY A 302 2.52 -15.62 -6.24
N LYS A 303 2.89 -16.66 -6.97
CA LYS A 303 3.81 -17.69 -6.50
C LYS A 303 5.04 -17.77 -7.39
N GLY A 304 5.99 -18.61 -6.99
CA GLY A 304 7.22 -18.80 -7.72
C GLY A 304 7.09 -19.71 -8.93
N LEU A 305 8.21 -19.99 -9.53
CA LEU A 305 8.30 -20.78 -10.76
C LEU A 305 8.36 -22.27 -10.43
N GLU A 306 7.77 -23.07 -11.28
CA GLU A 306 7.78 -24.53 -11.15
C GLU A 306 8.04 -25.18 -12.49
N TRP A 307 9.09 -26.00 -12.55
CA TRP A 307 9.45 -26.69 -13.77
C TRP A 307 8.54 -27.91 -13.98
N ILE A 308 8.02 -28.04 -15.21
CA ILE A 308 7.11 -29.13 -15.57
C ILE A 308 7.84 -30.27 -16.28
N GLY A 309 8.61 -29.93 -17.29
CA GLY A 309 9.34 -30.94 -18.07
C GLY A 309 9.96 -30.34 -19.32
N TYR A 310 10.60 -31.17 -20.12
CA TYR A 310 11.18 -30.72 -21.37
C TYR A 310 11.05 -31.75 -22.46
N ILE A 311 11.24 -31.32 -23.67
CA ILE A 311 11.35 -32.20 -24.83
C ILE A 311 12.61 -31.81 -25.63
N ASN A 312 13.31 -32.81 -26.10
CA ASN A 312 14.39 -32.61 -27.08
C ASN A 312 13.82 -32.89 -28.48
N PRO A 313 13.58 -31.83 -29.28
CA PRO A 313 12.93 -32.03 -30.57
C PRO A 313 13.74 -32.88 -31.54
N TYR A 314 15.03 -33.00 -31.31
CA TYR A 314 15.90 -33.77 -32.21
C TYR A 314 15.54 -35.27 -32.17
N ASN A 315 15.32 -35.83 -31.01
CA ASN A 315 15.05 -37.27 -30.84
C ASN A 315 13.69 -37.53 -30.15
N ASP A 316 12.88 -36.50 -29.92
CA ASP A 316 11.60 -36.58 -29.22
C ASP A 316 11.73 -37.09 -27.78
N GLY A 317 12.93 -37.04 -27.21
CA GLY A 317 13.16 -37.42 -25.82
C GLY A 317 12.54 -36.44 -24.88
N THR A 318 11.83 -36.96 -23.91
CA THR A 318 11.14 -36.13 -22.91
C THR A 318 11.56 -36.49 -21.49
N LYS A 319 11.44 -35.52 -20.60
CA LYS A 319 11.58 -35.76 -19.18
C LYS A 319 10.60 -34.86 -18.44
N TYR A 320 9.95 -35.42 -17.43
CA TYR A 320 8.90 -34.73 -16.69
C TYR A 320 9.26 -34.62 -15.24
N ASN A 321 8.78 -33.58 -14.59
CA ASN A 321 8.81 -33.48 -13.13
C ASN A 321 7.88 -34.55 -12.60
N GLU A 322 8.34 -35.33 -11.64
CA GLU A 322 7.57 -36.42 -11.05
C GLU A 322 6.20 -35.98 -10.56
N LYS A 323 6.10 -34.75 -10.10
CA LYS A 323 4.84 -34.18 -9.64
C LYS A 323 3.76 -34.21 -10.70
N PHE A 324 4.12 -34.10 -11.97
CA PHE A 324 3.20 -34.08 -13.08
C PHE A 324 3.15 -35.40 -13.87
N GLN A 325 4.01 -36.32 -13.54
CA GLN A 325 4.12 -37.57 -14.29
C GLN A 325 2.79 -38.31 -14.30
N GLY A 326 2.39 -38.78 -15.47
CA GLY A 326 1.09 -39.41 -15.65
C GLY A 326 -0.01 -38.45 -16.08
N ARG A 327 0.20 -37.16 -15.87
CA ARG A 327 -0.77 -36.13 -16.28
C ARG A 327 -0.29 -35.31 -17.45
N VAL A 328 1.00 -35.23 -17.66
CA VAL A 328 1.60 -34.32 -18.66
C VAL A 328 2.20 -35.12 -19.80
N THR A 329 2.02 -34.59 -21.01
CA THR A 329 2.68 -35.11 -22.20
C THR A 329 3.22 -33.94 -22.99
N ILE A 330 4.52 -33.95 -23.24
CA ILE A 330 5.17 -32.91 -24.05
C ILE A 330 5.56 -33.55 -25.36
N SER A 331 5.24 -32.86 -26.45
CA SER A 331 5.52 -33.33 -27.81
C SER A 331 6.02 -32.18 -28.66
N SER A 332 6.47 -32.47 -29.85
CA SER A 332 6.91 -31.43 -30.78
C SER A 332 6.60 -31.83 -32.21
N ASP A 333 6.48 -30.82 -33.07
CA ASP A 333 6.36 -30.99 -34.51
C ASP A 333 7.50 -30.20 -35.14
N LYS A 334 8.51 -30.93 -35.65
CA LYS A 334 9.68 -30.31 -36.23
C LYS A 334 9.36 -29.54 -37.49
N SER A 335 8.34 -29.95 -38.23
CA SER A 335 7.97 -29.33 -39.50
C SER A 335 7.51 -27.90 -39.33
N ILE A 336 6.93 -27.56 -38.19
CA ILE A 336 6.45 -26.21 -37.90
C ILE A 336 7.18 -25.59 -36.69
N SER A 337 8.25 -26.20 -36.22
CA SER A 337 9.08 -25.72 -35.10
C SER A 337 8.23 -25.38 -33.87
N THR A 338 7.33 -26.26 -33.52
CA THR A 338 6.41 -26.03 -32.43
C THR A 338 6.49 -27.15 -31.40
N ALA A 339 6.55 -26.79 -30.12
CA ALA A 339 6.45 -27.72 -29.01
C ALA A 339 5.05 -27.64 -28.39
N TYR A 340 4.60 -28.74 -27.87
CA TYR A 340 3.26 -28.84 -27.26
C TYR A 340 3.38 -29.39 -25.85
N MET A 341 2.51 -28.93 -24.98
CA MET A 341 2.35 -29.53 -23.66
C MET A 341 0.89 -29.82 -23.43
N GLU A 342 0.56 -31.04 -23.12
CA GLU A 342 -0.79 -31.43 -22.78
C GLU A 342 -0.82 -31.85 -21.32
N LEU A 343 -1.70 -31.23 -20.56
CA LEU A 343 -1.87 -31.52 -19.14
C LEU A 343 -3.32 -31.95 -18.92
N SER A 344 -3.50 -33.12 -18.33
CA SER A 344 -4.81 -33.73 -18.12
C SER A 344 -5.17 -33.73 -16.64
N SER A 345 -6.43 -34.11 -16.36
CA SER A 345 -6.95 -34.18 -14.99
C SER A 345 -6.73 -32.87 -14.25
N LEU A 346 -7.12 -31.78 -14.87
CA LEU A 346 -6.85 -30.44 -14.37
C LEU A 346 -7.55 -30.18 -13.03
N ARG A 347 -6.84 -29.47 -12.17
CA ARG A 347 -7.31 -29.07 -10.86
C ARG A 347 -7.20 -27.55 -10.74
N SER A 348 -7.86 -27.00 -9.73
CA SER A 348 -7.77 -25.56 -9.51
C SER A 348 -6.33 -25.08 -9.30
N GLU A 349 -5.49 -25.92 -8.73
CA GLU A 349 -4.08 -25.58 -8.52
C GLU A 349 -3.27 -25.52 -9.79
N ASP A 350 -3.80 -25.99 -10.91
CA ASP A 350 -3.15 -25.89 -12.21
C ASP A 350 -3.34 -24.51 -12.87
N THR A 351 -4.14 -23.64 -12.25
CA THR A 351 -4.28 -22.27 -12.70
C THR A 351 -2.93 -21.59 -12.57
N ALA A 352 -2.37 -21.14 -13.68
CA ALA A 352 -1.04 -20.54 -13.70
C ALA A 352 -0.76 -19.91 -15.05
N MET A 353 0.30 -19.10 -15.08
CA MET A 353 0.91 -18.66 -16.32
C MET A 353 1.90 -19.74 -16.74
N TYR A 354 1.77 -20.23 -17.96
CA TYR A 354 2.65 -21.29 -18.47
C TYR A 354 3.62 -20.71 -19.48
N TYR A 355 4.88 -20.99 -19.28
CA TYR A 355 5.95 -20.50 -20.14
C TYR A 355 6.66 -21.66 -20.81
N CYS A 356 7.00 -21.48 -22.08
CA CYS A 356 8.00 -22.34 -22.70
C CYS A 356 9.34 -21.59 -22.66
N ALA A 357 10.40 -22.33 -22.44
CA ALA A 357 11.72 -21.76 -22.33
C ALA A 357 12.70 -22.62 -23.12
N ARG A 358 13.55 -21.96 -23.90
CA ARG A 358 14.56 -22.65 -24.65
C ARG A 358 15.74 -23.02 -23.75
N GLY A 359 16.11 -24.27 -23.75
CA GLY A 359 17.27 -24.74 -23.00
C GLY A 359 18.32 -25.31 -23.95
N THR A 360 19.57 -25.12 -23.58
CA THR A 360 20.66 -25.72 -24.33
C THR A 360 20.88 -27.15 -23.87
N TYR A 361 21.16 -28.08 -24.77
CA TYR A 361 21.50 -29.43 -24.36
C TYR A 361 22.94 -29.79 -24.62
N TYR A 362 23.74 -28.86 -25.08
CA TYR A 362 25.16 -29.09 -25.17
C TYR A 362 25.74 -29.37 -23.81
N TYR A 363 26.61 -30.34 -23.75
CA TYR A 363 27.25 -30.77 -22.55
C TYR A 363 27.84 -29.58 -21.79
N GLY A 364 27.42 -29.37 -20.59
CA GLY A 364 27.95 -28.32 -19.74
C GLY A 364 27.29 -26.96 -19.82
N THR A 365 26.38 -26.74 -20.75
CA THR A 365 25.75 -25.41 -20.85
C THR A 365 24.41 -25.26 -20.14
N ARG A 366 23.53 -26.24 -20.19
CA ARG A 366 22.27 -26.31 -19.40
C ARG A 366 21.63 -24.96 -19.04
N VAL A 367 21.37 -24.10 -20.02
CA VAL A 367 20.91 -22.71 -19.78
C VAL A 367 19.50 -22.51 -20.32
N PHE A 368 18.64 -21.82 -19.57
CA PHE A 368 17.34 -21.34 -20.05
C PHE A 368 17.55 -19.93 -20.55
N ASP A 369 17.81 -19.74 -21.82
CA ASP A 369 18.22 -18.43 -22.32
C ASP A 369 17.10 -17.58 -22.91
N TYR A 370 16.05 -18.17 -23.40
CA TYR A 370 14.90 -17.44 -23.93
C TYR A 370 13.61 -18.03 -23.41
N TRP A 371 12.70 -17.17 -23.06
CA TRP A 371 11.39 -17.53 -22.53
C TRP A 371 10.30 -16.95 -23.44
N GLY A 372 9.20 -17.67 -23.57
CA GLY A 372 8.02 -17.09 -24.21
C GLY A 372 7.35 -16.06 -23.29
N GLN A 373 6.37 -15.35 -23.82
CA GLN A 373 5.65 -14.36 -23.04
C GLN A 373 4.70 -14.99 -22.02
N GLY A 374 4.44 -16.27 -22.14
CA GLY A 374 3.53 -16.96 -21.25
C GLY A 374 2.10 -16.99 -21.75
N THR A 375 1.37 -18.01 -21.37
CA THR A 375 -0.06 -18.09 -21.66
C THR A 375 -0.78 -18.44 -20.36
N LEU A 376 -1.83 -17.70 -20.05
CA LEU A 376 -2.58 -17.90 -18.80
C LEU A 376 -3.60 -19.00 -18.98
N VAL A 377 -3.59 -19.96 -18.07
CA VAL A 377 -4.59 -20.99 -17.97
C VAL A 377 -5.31 -20.83 -16.65
N THR A 378 -6.61 -20.73 -16.71
CA THR A 378 -7.45 -20.65 -15.51
C THR A 378 -8.32 -21.90 -15.44
N VAL A 379 -8.18 -22.66 -14.37
CA VAL A 379 -8.99 -23.84 -14.12
C VAL A 379 -10.08 -23.45 -13.14
N SER A 380 -11.31 -23.43 -13.63
CA SER A 380 -12.43 -22.99 -12.83
C SER A 380 -13.65 -23.83 -13.17
N SER A 381 -14.45 -24.12 -12.18
CA SER A 381 -15.69 -24.83 -12.40
C SER A 381 -16.62 -24.03 -13.32
N GLY A 382 -16.21 -22.85 -13.67
CA GLY A 382 -16.95 -21.99 -14.56
C GLY A 382 -18.32 -21.76 -14.00
N GLY A 383 -18.35 -21.88 -12.74
CA GLY A 383 -19.54 -22.15 -12.08
C GLY A 383 -20.71 -21.41 -12.51
N SER A 384 -20.47 -20.37 -12.92
CA SER A 384 -21.63 -19.63 -13.25
C SER A 384 -22.38 -20.21 -14.36
N GLY A 385 -21.69 -20.74 -15.28
CA GLY A 385 -22.40 -20.99 -16.48
C GLY A 385 -23.29 -22.16 -16.41
N GLY A 386 -22.94 -23.07 -15.57
CA GLY A 386 -23.61 -24.32 -15.69
C GLY A 386 -24.97 -24.33 -15.13
N SER A 387 -25.22 -23.49 -14.25
CA SER A 387 -26.35 -23.71 -13.40
C SER A 387 -27.68 -23.38 -14.04
N GLY A 388 -27.74 -23.11 -15.24
CA GLY A 388 -29.02 -22.88 -15.82
C GLY A 388 -29.85 -21.78 -15.19
N GLY A 389 -29.26 -20.94 -14.45
CA GLY A 389 -29.95 -19.76 -13.99
C GLY A 389 -30.93 -19.92 -12.86
N SER A 390 -31.05 -21.10 -12.30
CA SER A 390 -32.00 -21.29 -11.21
C SER A 390 -31.47 -20.86 -9.85
N ASP A 391 -30.18 -20.74 -9.70
CA ASP A 391 -29.58 -20.35 -8.42
C ASP A 391 -29.85 -18.88 -8.11
N ILE A 392 -30.34 -18.64 -6.91
CA ILE A 392 -30.52 -17.26 -6.45
C ILE A 392 -29.19 -16.73 -5.97
N VAL A 393 -28.66 -15.72 -6.65
CA VAL A 393 -27.41 -15.09 -6.28
C VAL A 393 -27.68 -13.95 -5.34
N LEU A 394 -27.02 -13.93 -4.20
CA LEU A 394 -27.13 -12.86 -3.23
C LEU A 394 -25.90 -11.98 -3.28
N THR A 395 -26.12 -10.71 -3.52
CA THR A 395 -25.05 -9.72 -3.58
C THR A 395 -25.13 -8.85 -2.33
N GLN A 396 -24.10 -8.89 -1.52
CA GLN A 396 -24.00 -8.02 -0.33
C GLN A 396 -23.16 -6.80 -0.62
N SER A 397 -23.61 -5.68 -0.08
CA SER A 397 -22.84 -4.44 -0.14
C SER A 397 -23.01 -3.66 1.16
N PRO A 398 -21.94 -3.00 1.61
CA PRO A 398 -20.59 -3.08 1.09
C PRO A 398 -19.89 -4.39 1.46
N ALA A 399 -18.74 -4.68 0.83
CA ALA A 399 -17.98 -5.89 1.19
C ALA A 399 -17.34 -5.71 2.58
N SER A 400 -17.01 -4.50 2.93
CA SER A 400 -16.54 -4.15 4.26
C SER A 400 -17.14 -2.82 4.67
N LEU A 401 -17.35 -2.66 5.97
CA LEU A 401 -17.99 -1.48 6.51
C LEU A 401 -17.29 -1.08 7.81
N ALA A 402 -16.85 0.16 7.87
CA ALA A 402 -16.24 0.71 9.08
C ALA A 402 -17.20 1.73 9.68
N VAL A 403 -17.59 1.53 10.91
CA VAL A 403 -18.51 2.44 11.63
C VAL A 403 -17.95 2.74 13.01
N SER A 404 -18.33 3.89 13.54
CA SER A 404 -17.96 4.27 14.90
C SER A 404 -18.95 3.70 15.90
N LEU A 405 -18.50 3.49 17.11
CA LEU A 405 -19.38 3.05 18.20
C LEU A 405 -20.57 3.99 18.32
N GLY A 406 -21.75 3.43 18.48
CA GLY A 406 -22.97 4.19 18.65
C GLY A 406 -23.62 4.65 17.36
N GLN A 407 -23.00 4.45 16.23
CA GLN A 407 -23.56 4.81 14.94
C GLN A 407 -24.37 3.66 14.35
N ARG A 408 -25.01 3.93 13.24
CA ARG A 408 -25.81 2.92 12.53
C ARG A 408 -24.96 2.24 11.45
N ALA A 409 -25.02 0.93 11.43
CA ALA A 409 -24.45 0.15 10.33
C ALA A 409 -25.59 -0.40 9.48
N THR A 410 -25.47 -0.24 8.19
CA THR A 410 -26.49 -0.72 7.25
C THR A 410 -25.83 -1.63 6.23
N ILE A 411 -26.29 -2.85 6.13
CA ILE A 411 -25.78 -3.86 5.20
C ILE A 411 -26.90 -4.25 4.26
N SER A 412 -26.63 -4.18 2.97
CA SER A 412 -27.62 -4.51 1.95
C SER A 412 -27.36 -5.88 1.34
N CYS A 413 -28.44 -6.58 1.05
CA CYS A 413 -28.38 -7.87 0.37
C CYS A 413 -29.39 -7.83 -0.76
N LYS A 414 -28.91 -8.00 -1.98
CA LYS A 414 -29.77 -8.07 -3.16
C LYS A 414 -29.83 -9.48 -3.71
N ALA A 415 -31.04 -9.96 -3.94
CA ALA A 415 -31.24 -11.27 -4.55
C ALA A 415 -31.45 -11.11 -6.05
N SER A 416 -30.91 -12.06 -6.82
CA SER A 416 -31.05 -12.05 -8.27
C SER A 416 -32.50 -12.38 -8.70
N GLN A 417 -33.26 -13.00 -7.81
CA GLN A 417 -34.67 -13.33 -8.03
C GLN A 417 -35.41 -13.08 -6.73
N SER A 418 -36.74 -12.92 -6.81
CA SER A 418 -37.53 -12.74 -5.62
C SER A 418 -37.43 -13.95 -4.69
N VAL A 419 -37.24 -13.69 -3.41
CA VAL A 419 -37.22 -14.74 -2.37
C VAL A 419 -38.52 -14.76 -1.57
N ASP A 420 -39.55 -14.16 -2.11
CA ASP A 420 -40.89 -14.18 -1.48
C ASP A 420 -41.59 -15.48 -1.80
N PHE A 421 -42.22 -16.06 -0.82
CA PHE A 421 -43.08 -17.24 -0.98
C PHE A 421 -44.23 -17.11 -0.03
N ASP A 422 -45.45 -17.17 -0.62
CA ASP A 422 -46.70 -17.14 0.16
C ASP A 422 -46.74 -15.95 1.16
N GLY A 423 -46.25 -14.80 0.71
CA GLY A 423 -46.30 -13.58 1.50
C GLY A 423 -45.13 -13.38 2.46
N ASP A 424 -44.27 -14.36 2.59
CA ASP A 424 -43.09 -14.27 3.44
C ASP A 424 -41.82 -14.30 2.59
N SER A 425 -40.84 -13.52 3.01
CA SER A 425 -39.51 -13.54 2.38
C SER A 425 -38.57 -14.35 3.26
N PHE A 426 -38.01 -15.39 2.70
CA PHE A 426 -37.10 -16.26 3.45
C PHE A 426 -35.68 -15.79 3.34
N MET A 427 -35.43 -14.60 3.84
CA MET A 427 -34.07 -14.04 3.93
C MET A 427 -33.63 -14.06 5.39
N ASN A 428 -32.47 -14.64 5.64
CA ASN A 428 -31.94 -14.83 6.98
C ASN A 428 -30.58 -14.13 7.10
N TRP A 429 -30.26 -13.68 8.28
CA TRP A 429 -28.99 -12.99 8.55
C TRP A 429 -28.22 -13.71 9.63
N TYR A 430 -26.92 -13.89 9.39
CA TYR A 430 -26.01 -14.57 10.31
C TYR A 430 -24.83 -13.67 10.66
N GLN A 431 -24.37 -13.80 11.89
CA GLN A 431 -23.18 -13.11 12.36
C GLN A 431 -22.09 -14.16 12.64
N GLN A 432 -20.91 -13.95 12.07
CA GLN A 432 -19.77 -14.83 12.31
C GLN A 432 -18.62 -14.02 12.86
N LYS A 433 -18.25 -14.26 14.11
CA LYS A 433 -17.05 -13.66 14.71
C LYS A 433 -15.83 -14.51 14.33
N PRO A 434 -14.63 -13.89 14.24
CA PRO A 434 -13.43 -14.63 13.87
C PRO A 434 -13.22 -15.84 14.75
N GLY A 435 -12.96 -16.99 14.12
CA GLY A 435 -12.71 -18.24 14.82
C GLY A 435 -13.95 -18.91 15.39
N GLN A 436 -15.13 -18.42 15.13
CA GLN A 436 -16.37 -18.96 15.65
C GLN A 436 -17.30 -19.40 14.53
N PRO A 437 -18.23 -20.31 14.79
CA PRO A 437 -19.26 -20.65 13.79
C PRO A 437 -20.25 -19.50 13.66
N PRO A 438 -20.95 -19.43 12.50
CA PRO A 438 -21.96 -18.42 12.32
C PRO A 438 -23.10 -18.56 13.35
N LYS A 439 -23.72 -17.45 13.70
CA LYS A 439 -24.83 -17.38 14.62
C LYS A 439 -26.01 -16.73 13.94
N LEU A 440 -27.19 -17.34 14.05
CA LEU A 440 -28.41 -16.77 13.49
C LEU A 440 -28.79 -15.48 14.23
N LEU A 441 -28.99 -14.41 13.49
CA LEU A 441 -29.48 -13.15 14.02
C LEU A 441 -30.95 -12.95 13.72
N ILE A 442 -31.30 -13.05 12.46
CA ILE A 442 -32.63 -12.72 11.96
C ILE A 442 -33.07 -13.79 10.98
N TYR A 443 -34.32 -14.18 11.09
CA TYR A 443 -34.94 -15.14 10.18
C TYR A 443 -36.21 -14.56 9.56
N THR A 444 -36.57 -15.07 8.41
CA THR A 444 -37.74 -14.64 7.63
C THR A 444 -37.79 -13.11 7.56
N THR A 445 -36.73 -12.52 7.06
CA THR A 445 -36.53 -11.10 6.75
C THR A 445 -36.41 -10.19 7.98
N SER A 446 -37.31 -10.30 8.94
CA SER A 446 -37.38 -9.28 10.01
C SER A 446 -37.53 -9.84 11.42
N ASN A 447 -37.63 -11.15 11.57
CA ASN A 447 -37.84 -11.75 12.89
C ASN A 447 -36.53 -11.93 13.62
N LEU A 448 -36.40 -11.32 14.78
CA LEU A 448 -35.21 -11.39 15.58
C LEU A 448 -35.14 -12.70 16.35
N GLU A 449 -34.03 -13.42 16.25
CA GLU A 449 -33.84 -14.67 16.98
C GLU A 449 -33.79 -14.39 18.49
N SER A 450 -34.31 -15.33 19.27
CA SER A 450 -34.30 -15.23 20.73
C SER A 450 -32.85 -15.06 21.24
N GLY A 451 -32.64 -14.11 22.12
CA GLY A 451 -31.31 -13.84 22.68
C GLY A 451 -30.50 -12.83 21.92
N ILE A 452 -30.96 -12.38 20.78
CA ILE A 452 -30.27 -11.36 19.99
C ILE A 452 -30.72 -9.96 20.45
N PRO A 453 -29.78 -9.03 20.69
CA PRO A 453 -30.16 -7.67 21.14
C PRO A 453 -31.04 -6.95 20.14
N ALA A 454 -31.92 -6.12 20.65
CA ALA A 454 -32.88 -5.38 19.84
C ALA A 454 -32.21 -4.32 18.94
N ARG A 455 -30.94 -4.05 19.11
CA ARG A 455 -30.23 -3.12 18.23
C ARG A 455 -30.09 -3.65 16.81
N PHE A 456 -30.24 -4.95 16.63
CA PHE A 456 -30.28 -5.55 15.29
C PHE A 456 -31.72 -5.51 14.78
N SER A 457 -31.86 -5.06 13.55
CA SER A 457 -33.14 -5.07 12.87
C SER A 457 -32.92 -5.30 11.39
N ALA A 458 -33.92 -5.85 10.74
CA ALA A 458 -33.82 -6.08 9.31
C ALA A 458 -35.17 -5.85 8.66
N SER A 459 -35.11 -5.54 7.37
CA SER A 459 -36.33 -5.31 6.59
C SER A 459 -36.07 -5.64 5.13
N GLY A 460 -37.08 -5.63 4.33
CA GLY A 460 -36.99 -5.86 2.91
C GLY A 460 -38.11 -6.72 2.38
N SER A 461 -38.17 -6.81 1.08
CA SER A 461 -39.12 -7.69 0.39
C SER A 461 -38.67 -7.90 -1.04
N GLY A 462 -39.06 -8.99 -1.64
CA GLY A 462 -38.77 -9.31 -3.03
C GLY A 462 -37.30 -9.61 -3.24
N THR A 463 -36.56 -8.65 -3.70
CA THR A 463 -35.13 -8.82 -4.02
C THR A 463 -34.20 -7.94 -3.15
N ASP A 464 -34.75 -6.98 -2.43
CA ASP A 464 -33.94 -6.04 -1.66
C ASP A 464 -34.14 -6.23 -0.16
N PHE A 465 -33.04 -6.46 0.55
CA PHE A 465 -33.07 -6.71 1.98
C PHE A 465 -31.96 -5.93 2.66
N THR A 466 -32.21 -5.52 3.88
CA THR A 466 -31.29 -4.69 4.65
C THR A 466 -31.21 -5.14 6.09
N LEU A 467 -29.98 -5.22 6.61
CA LEU A 467 -29.72 -5.42 8.02
C LEU A 467 -29.22 -4.11 8.61
N ASN A 468 -29.83 -3.69 9.71
CA ASN A 468 -29.42 -2.48 10.42
C ASN A 468 -28.98 -2.82 11.84
N ILE A 469 -27.90 -2.22 12.23
CA ILE A 469 -27.39 -2.33 13.60
C ILE A 469 -27.27 -0.91 14.15
N HIS A 470 -28.03 -0.58 15.19
CA HIS A 470 -28.03 0.76 15.77
C HIS A 470 -28.48 0.71 17.23
N PRO A 471 -27.68 1.18 18.13
CA PRO A 471 -26.29 1.64 17.99
C PRO A 471 -25.31 0.48 17.86
N VAL A 472 -24.26 0.66 17.10
CA VAL A 472 -23.22 -0.36 16.96
C VAL A 472 -22.39 -0.40 18.23
N GLU A 473 -22.14 -1.62 18.74
CA GLU A 473 -21.33 -1.83 19.92
C GLU A 473 -20.03 -2.56 19.54
N GLU A 474 -19.08 -2.56 20.45
CA GLU A 474 -17.80 -3.19 20.21
C GLU A 474 -17.92 -4.67 19.86
N GLU A 475 -18.84 -5.35 20.50
CA GLU A 475 -19.05 -6.79 20.25
C GLU A 475 -19.66 -7.10 18.89
N ASP A 476 -20.08 -6.09 18.14
CA ASP A 476 -20.70 -6.30 16.84
C ASP A 476 -19.68 -6.46 15.71
N THR A 477 -18.41 -6.35 16.01
CA THR A 477 -17.35 -6.57 15.03
C THR A 477 -17.37 -8.03 14.59
N ALA A 478 -17.75 -8.26 13.35
CA ALA A 478 -17.91 -9.61 12.80
C ALA A 478 -18.16 -9.53 11.31
N THR A 479 -18.28 -10.69 10.67
CA THR A 479 -18.73 -10.77 9.27
C THR A 479 -20.20 -11.17 9.27
N TYR A 480 -20.99 -10.46 8.49
CA TYR A 480 -22.43 -10.70 8.42
C TYR A 480 -22.79 -11.28 7.07
N TYR A 481 -23.62 -12.31 7.08
CA TYR A 481 -24.03 -12.99 5.86
C TYR A 481 -25.55 -12.98 5.73
N CYS A 482 -26.03 -12.72 4.52
CA CYS A 482 -27.42 -12.95 4.19
C CYS A 482 -27.53 -14.34 3.54
N GLN A 483 -28.66 -14.98 3.71
CA GLN A 483 -28.89 -16.31 3.19
C GLN A 483 -30.35 -16.46 2.81
N GLN A 484 -30.63 -17.02 1.64
CA GLN A 484 -31.98 -17.28 1.21
C GLN A 484 -32.32 -18.75 1.43
N SER A 485 -33.54 -18.98 1.91
CA SER A 485 -34.07 -20.33 2.10
C SER A 485 -35.31 -20.58 1.26
N ASN A 486 -35.53 -19.73 0.25
CA ASN A 486 -36.74 -19.84 -0.59
C ASN A 486 -36.65 -20.96 -1.60
N GLU A 487 -35.54 -21.12 -2.24
CA GLU A 487 -35.32 -22.15 -3.26
C GLU A 487 -33.98 -22.85 -3.08
N ASP A 488 -33.95 -24.12 -3.46
CA ASP A 488 -32.69 -24.86 -3.52
C ASP A 488 -31.96 -24.48 -4.80
N PRO A 489 -30.63 -24.33 -4.74
CA PRO A 489 -29.81 -24.46 -3.55
C PRO A 489 -29.95 -23.25 -2.64
N TYR A 490 -29.85 -23.46 -1.34
CA TYR A 490 -29.74 -22.34 -0.41
C TYR A 490 -28.42 -21.61 -0.70
N THR A 491 -28.48 -20.32 -0.78
CA THR A 491 -27.31 -19.53 -1.12
C THR A 491 -27.03 -18.47 -0.05
N PHE A 492 -25.75 -18.14 0.11
CA PHE A 492 -25.31 -17.11 1.02
C PHE A 492 -24.78 -15.92 0.24
N GLY A 493 -24.89 -14.73 0.82
CA GLY A 493 -24.21 -13.57 0.30
C GLY A 493 -22.71 -13.69 0.52
N GLY A 494 -21.93 -12.82 -0.11
CA GLY A 494 -20.48 -12.85 -0.02
C GLY A 494 -19.90 -12.46 1.33
N GLY A 495 -20.73 -11.90 2.21
CA GLY A 495 -20.30 -11.45 3.51
C GLY A 495 -19.94 -9.97 3.54
N THR A 496 -20.24 -9.34 4.65
CA THR A 496 -19.84 -7.95 4.92
C THR A 496 -19.09 -7.93 6.23
N LYS A 497 -17.85 -7.50 6.18
CA LYS A 497 -17.04 -7.39 7.38
C LYS A 497 -17.28 -6.04 8.03
N LEU A 498 -17.79 -6.06 9.26
CA LEU A 498 -18.04 -4.87 10.03
C LEU A 498 -16.87 -4.62 10.96
N GLU A 499 -16.28 -3.45 10.83
CA GLU A 499 -15.18 -3.04 11.66
C GLU A 499 -15.53 -1.74 12.36
N LEU A 500 -14.97 -1.55 13.53
CA LEU A 500 -15.16 -0.30 14.25
C LEU A 500 -14.10 0.70 13.82
N LYS A 501 -14.54 1.94 13.61
CA LYS A 501 -13.62 3.04 13.47
C LYS A 501 -13.15 3.33 14.89
N ASP A 502 -12.00 2.81 15.19
CA ASP A 502 -11.48 2.97 16.54
C ASP A 502 -10.73 4.29 16.64
N LYS A 503 -11.26 5.15 17.51
CA LYS A 503 -10.61 6.43 17.73
C LYS A 503 -9.25 6.26 18.38
N THR A 504 -9.01 5.13 19.02
CA THR A 504 -7.71 4.90 19.66
C THR A 504 -6.70 4.35 18.68
N HIS A 505 -7.16 3.75 17.58
CA HIS A 505 -6.27 3.21 16.57
C HIS A 505 -6.15 4.09 15.34
N THR A 506 -6.89 5.16 15.31
CA THR A 506 -6.55 6.14 14.31
C THR A 506 -5.16 6.55 14.63
N CYS A 507 -4.27 6.28 13.73
CA CYS A 507 -3.00 6.94 13.77
C CYS A 507 -3.30 8.35 14.18
N PRO A 508 -2.62 8.87 15.19
CA PRO A 508 -2.80 10.25 15.49
C PRO A 508 -2.71 10.97 14.16
N PRO A 509 -3.73 11.70 13.81
CA PRO A 509 -3.70 12.39 12.55
C PRO A 509 -2.37 13.08 12.48
N CYS A 510 -1.72 12.98 11.37
CA CYS A 510 -0.56 13.80 11.13
C CYS A 510 -0.84 15.08 11.82
N PRO A 511 0.07 15.50 12.67
CA PRO A 511 -0.15 16.70 13.45
C PRO A 511 -0.42 17.90 12.59
N ALA A 512 -0.69 17.68 11.39
CA ALA A 512 -0.87 18.75 10.51
C ALA A 512 -1.85 19.75 10.97
N PRO A 513 -3.00 19.52 11.21
CA PRO A 513 -3.82 20.66 11.55
C PRO A 513 -3.82 20.95 13.00
N GLU A 514 -2.65 20.83 13.56
CA GLU A 514 -2.50 21.32 14.87
C GLU A 514 -3.07 22.63 15.06
N PHE A 515 -3.14 23.32 13.97
CA PHE A 515 -3.70 24.60 14.03
C PHE A 515 -5.11 24.64 14.53
N GLU A 516 -5.81 23.55 14.43
CA GLU A 516 -7.14 23.52 14.96
C GLU A 516 -7.12 23.49 16.46
N GLY A 517 -5.99 23.11 17.01
CA GLY A 517 -5.90 22.83 18.40
C GLY A 517 -5.54 23.97 19.28
N GLY A 518 -5.15 25.11 18.81
CA GLY A 518 -4.76 26.11 19.75
C GLY A 518 -4.06 27.34 19.18
N PRO A 519 -3.73 28.27 20.08
CA PRO A 519 -3.09 29.50 19.64
C PRO A 519 -1.68 29.30 19.12
N SER A 520 -1.28 30.16 18.22
CA SER A 520 0.09 30.23 17.68
C SER A 520 0.77 31.48 18.18
N VAL A 521 2.07 31.38 18.42
CA VAL A 521 2.85 32.48 18.97
C VAL A 521 3.90 32.93 17.97
N PHE A 522 3.98 34.22 17.76
CA PHE A 522 4.97 34.83 16.90
C PHE A 522 5.72 35.90 17.67
N LEU A 523 7.02 35.93 17.53
CA LEU A 523 7.87 36.91 18.22
C LEU A 523 8.58 37.74 17.19
N PHE A 524 8.40 39.06 17.30
CA PHE A 524 8.95 40.02 16.36
C PHE A 524 10.08 40.87 16.98
N PRO A 525 11.15 41.13 16.22
CA PRO A 525 12.24 41.93 16.72
C PRO A 525 11.86 43.40 16.76
N PRO A 526 12.63 44.21 17.49
CA PRO A 526 12.47 45.67 17.43
C PRO A 526 12.80 46.18 16.04
N LYS A 527 12.22 47.31 15.69
CA LYS A 527 12.55 47.97 14.43
C LYS A 527 14.01 48.41 14.45
N PRO A 528 14.77 48.24 13.36
CA PRO A 528 16.17 48.60 13.35
C PRO A 528 16.44 50.04 13.78
N LYS A 529 15.60 50.96 13.33
CA LYS A 529 15.76 52.38 13.69
C LYS A 529 15.57 52.60 15.17
N ASP A 530 14.65 51.90 15.82
CA ASP A 530 14.40 52.05 17.24
C ASP A 530 15.58 51.61 18.10
N THR A 531 16.28 50.58 17.65
CA THR A 531 17.47 50.08 18.38
C THR A 531 18.70 50.94 18.19
N LEU A 532 18.74 51.74 17.12
CA LEU A 532 19.91 52.55 16.79
C LEU A 532 19.79 53.99 17.26
N MET A 533 18.61 54.48 17.54
CA MET A 533 18.38 55.86 18.01
C MET A 533 18.00 55.89 19.48
N ILE A 534 18.75 56.57 20.30
CA ILE A 534 18.51 56.70 21.75
C ILE A 534 17.17 57.37 22.03
N SER A 535 16.70 58.25 21.14
CA SER A 535 15.43 58.94 21.30
C SER A 535 14.21 58.06 21.05
N ARG A 536 14.42 56.85 20.54
CA ARG A 536 13.33 55.91 20.27
C ARG A 536 13.34 54.78 21.27
N THR A 537 12.20 54.12 21.41
CA THR A 537 12.04 53.02 22.36
C THR A 537 11.90 51.69 21.59
N PRO A 538 12.96 50.86 21.60
CA PRO A 538 12.85 49.56 20.94
C PRO A 538 11.98 48.60 21.75
N GLU A 539 11.22 47.81 21.05
CA GLU A 539 10.26 46.88 21.67
C GLU A 539 10.30 45.52 20.98
N VAL A 540 10.31 44.47 21.76
CA VAL A 540 10.10 43.09 21.27
C VAL A 540 8.64 42.78 21.43
N THR A 541 8.01 42.31 20.38
CA THR A 541 6.56 42.08 20.36
C THR A 541 6.26 40.60 20.26
N CYS A 542 5.47 40.08 21.21
CA CYS A 542 5.01 38.72 21.19
C CYS A 542 3.52 38.71 20.86
N VAL A 543 3.16 38.07 19.79
CA VAL A 543 1.78 38.06 19.28
C VAL A 543 1.25 36.64 19.37
N VAL A 544 0.09 36.49 19.99
CA VAL A 544 -0.61 35.21 20.08
C VAL A 544 -1.86 35.35 19.25
N VAL A 545 -2.02 34.48 18.26
CA VAL A 545 -3.20 34.48 17.38
C VAL A 545 -3.97 33.19 17.56
N ALA A 546 -5.21 33.17 17.08
CA ALA A 546 -6.08 32.02 17.17
C ALA A 546 -6.42 31.61 18.62
N VAL A 547 -6.52 32.59 19.49
CA VAL A 547 -6.96 32.35 20.89
C VAL A 547 -8.47 32.18 20.87
N SER A 548 -8.96 31.04 21.39
CA SER A 548 -10.39 30.75 21.34
C SER A 548 -11.20 31.63 22.29
N HIS A 549 -12.46 31.83 21.96
CA HIS A 549 -13.39 32.55 22.86
C HIS A 549 -13.66 31.78 24.13
N GLU A 550 -13.44 30.47 24.10
CA GLU A 550 -13.65 29.61 25.27
C GLU A 550 -12.56 29.76 26.32
N ASP A 551 -11.34 29.94 25.88
CA ASP A 551 -10.18 30.14 26.75
C ASP A 551 -9.43 31.38 26.32
N PRO A 552 -10.02 32.58 26.56
CA PRO A 552 -9.42 33.81 26.02
C PRO A 552 -8.23 34.33 26.83
N GLU A 553 -7.97 33.79 28.01
CA GLU A 553 -6.91 34.27 28.86
C GLU A 553 -5.54 33.74 28.41
N VAL A 554 -4.62 34.64 28.20
CA VAL A 554 -3.26 34.34 27.82
C VAL A 554 -2.32 34.95 28.83
N LYS A 555 -1.40 34.13 29.34
CA LYS A 555 -0.38 34.59 30.28
C LYS A 555 0.95 34.71 29.58
N PHE A 556 1.59 35.85 29.67
CA PHE A 556 2.90 36.09 29.09
C PHE A 556 3.95 36.11 30.21
N ASN A 557 5.03 35.38 30.01
CA ASN A 557 6.22 35.51 30.87
C ASN A 557 7.38 35.87 29.95
N TRP A 558 8.11 36.91 30.33
CA TRP A 558 9.21 37.39 29.53
C TRP A 558 10.54 37.13 30.25
N TYR A 559 11.53 36.73 29.51
CA TYR A 559 12.87 36.45 30.03
C TYR A 559 13.91 37.13 29.16
N VAL A 560 14.90 37.73 29.81
CA VAL A 560 16.07 38.33 29.15
C VAL A 560 17.26 37.53 29.63
N ASP A 561 17.97 36.85 28.70
CA ASP A 561 19.07 35.93 29.01
C ASP A 561 18.72 34.92 30.11
N GLY A 562 17.48 34.44 30.10
CA GLY A 562 17.02 33.45 31.07
C GLY A 562 16.54 34.03 32.39
N VAL A 563 16.59 35.33 32.60
CA VAL A 563 16.10 35.98 33.80
C VAL A 563 14.74 36.60 33.54
N GLU A 564 13.74 36.23 34.37
CA GLU A 564 12.39 36.73 34.19
C GLU A 564 12.33 38.24 34.46
N VAL A 565 11.57 38.94 33.58
CA VAL A 565 11.34 40.38 33.72
C VAL A 565 9.84 40.65 33.77
N HIS A 566 9.45 41.74 34.44
CA HIS A 566 8.02 42.02 34.70
C HIS A 566 7.52 43.33 34.12
N ASN A 567 8.31 43.99 33.31
CA ASN A 567 7.95 45.32 32.77
C ASN A 567 7.28 45.29 31.41
N ALA A 568 6.80 44.13 31.00
CA ALA A 568 6.07 44.01 29.72
C ALA A 568 4.66 44.53 29.82
N LYS A 569 4.14 45.10 28.73
CA LYS A 569 2.77 45.57 28.66
C LYS A 569 1.97 44.67 27.73
N THR A 570 0.82 44.23 28.19
CA THR A 570 -0.07 43.42 27.36
C THR A 570 -1.21 44.30 26.88
N LYS A 571 -1.43 44.32 25.57
CA LYS A 571 -2.53 45.09 25.00
C LYS A 571 -3.82 44.31 25.13
N PRO A 572 -5.00 45.01 25.15
CA PRO A 572 -6.28 44.32 25.18
C PRO A 572 -6.43 43.35 24.01
N ARG A 573 -7.21 42.28 24.22
CA ARG A 573 -7.52 41.33 23.21
C ARG A 573 -8.22 41.97 22.00
N GLU A 574 -7.85 41.60 20.82
CA GLU A 574 -8.50 42.04 19.60
C GLU A 574 -9.17 40.89 18.91
N GLU A 575 -10.42 41.07 18.53
CA GLU A 575 -11.13 40.05 17.80
C GLU A 575 -10.64 39.95 16.36
N GLN A 576 -10.40 38.70 15.89
CA GLN A 576 -9.92 38.47 14.56
C GLN A 576 -11.02 37.83 13.70
N TYR A 577 -10.78 37.80 12.42
CA TYR A 577 -11.66 37.10 11.48
C TYR A 577 -11.72 35.63 11.87
N GLY A 578 -12.92 35.05 11.93
CA GLY A 578 -13.05 33.63 12.25
C GLY A 578 -13.27 33.33 13.72
N SER A 579 -13.68 34.31 14.51
CA SER A 579 -14.05 34.10 15.92
C SER A 579 -12.90 33.71 16.83
N THR A 580 -11.73 34.28 16.61
CA THR A 580 -10.58 34.10 17.52
C THR A 580 -10.09 35.47 17.99
N TYR A 581 -9.28 35.44 19.04
CA TYR A 581 -8.66 36.65 19.56
C TYR A 581 -7.17 36.70 19.20
N ARG A 582 -6.68 37.93 19.08
CA ARG A 582 -5.27 38.22 18.95
C ARG A 582 -4.84 38.96 20.21
N VAL A 583 -3.84 38.46 20.89
CA VAL A 583 -3.30 39.08 22.12
C VAL A 583 -1.85 39.43 21.89
N VAL A 584 -1.48 40.65 22.26
CA VAL A 584 -0.15 41.17 22.01
C VAL A 584 0.48 41.60 23.34
N SER A 585 1.70 41.18 23.59
CA SER A 585 2.51 41.64 24.71
C SER A 585 3.78 42.29 24.19
N VAL A 586 4.10 43.44 24.69
CA VAL A 586 5.25 44.23 24.25
C VAL A 586 6.19 44.41 25.39
N LEU A 587 7.46 44.05 25.17
CA LEU A 587 8.53 44.28 26.14
C LEU A 587 9.43 45.36 25.62
N THR A 588 9.56 46.44 26.38
CA THR A 588 10.54 47.50 26.07
C THR A 588 11.94 46.97 26.39
N VAL A 589 12.85 47.06 25.44
CA VAL A 589 14.22 46.58 25.62
C VAL A 589 15.17 47.75 25.70
N LEU A 590 16.32 47.53 26.36
CA LEU A 590 17.37 48.52 26.36
C LEU A 590 18.15 48.45 25.06
N HIS A 591 18.46 49.59 24.47
CA HIS A 591 19.19 49.65 23.19
C HIS A 591 20.46 48.80 23.27
N GLN A 592 21.23 48.99 24.33
CA GLN A 592 22.49 48.32 24.53
C GLN A 592 22.32 46.79 24.66
N ASP A 593 21.29 46.37 25.36
CA ASP A 593 21.03 44.94 25.58
C ASP A 593 20.76 44.22 24.28
N TRP A 594 19.92 44.81 23.39
CA TRP A 594 19.66 44.25 22.11
C TRP A 594 20.90 44.17 21.25
N LEU A 595 21.65 45.27 21.19
CA LEU A 595 22.86 45.32 20.37
C LEU A 595 23.96 44.40 20.87
N ASN A 596 23.97 44.10 22.17
CA ASN A 596 24.93 43.15 22.76
C ASN A 596 24.51 41.69 22.53
N GLY A 597 23.39 41.47 21.93
CA GLY A 597 22.96 40.11 21.54
C GLY A 597 22.24 39.34 22.65
N LYS A 598 21.67 40.02 23.64
CA LYS A 598 20.90 39.35 24.68
C LYS A 598 19.69 38.64 24.05
N GLU A 599 19.34 37.50 24.62
CA GLU A 599 18.24 36.72 24.14
C GLU A 599 16.93 37.08 24.87
N TYR A 600 15.90 37.32 24.12
CA TYR A 600 14.58 37.67 24.66
C TYR A 600 13.63 36.51 24.40
N LYS A 601 13.01 36.03 25.47
CA LYS A 601 12.10 34.87 25.39
C LYS A 601 10.71 35.30 25.82
N CYS A 602 9.73 34.95 25.00
CA CYS A 602 8.29 35.09 25.31
C CYS A 602 7.75 33.71 25.59
N LYS A 603 7.26 33.48 26.79
CA LYS A 603 6.63 32.25 27.18
C LYS A 603 5.14 32.50 27.32
N VAL A 604 4.36 31.80 26.54
CA VAL A 604 2.90 31.99 26.47
C VAL A 604 2.19 30.77 27.04
N SER A 605 1.30 31.01 28.00
CA SER A 605 0.46 29.99 28.62
C SER A 605 -0.98 30.26 28.32
N ASN A 606 -1.74 29.21 27.96
CA ASN A 606 -3.18 29.27 27.74
C ASN A 606 -3.75 27.90 28.04
N LYS A 607 -4.99 27.84 28.51
CA LYS A 607 -5.62 26.58 28.84
C LYS A 607 -5.75 25.62 27.67
N ALA A 608 -5.81 26.16 26.46
CA ALA A 608 -5.90 25.35 25.26
C ALA A 608 -4.55 24.75 24.85
N LEU A 609 -3.46 25.18 25.48
CA LEU A 609 -2.13 24.69 25.18
C LEU A 609 -1.73 23.56 26.13
N PRO A 610 -1.30 22.40 25.62
CA PRO A 610 -0.84 21.31 26.50
C PRO A 610 0.42 21.65 27.27
N ALA A 611 1.23 22.57 26.73
CA ALA A 611 2.42 23.08 27.40
C ALA A 611 2.63 24.52 26.95
N PRO A 612 3.26 25.37 27.78
CA PRO A 612 3.56 26.75 27.37
C PRO A 612 4.43 26.77 26.12
N ILE A 613 4.13 27.71 25.22
CA ILE A 613 4.94 27.92 24.01
C ILE A 613 5.99 28.97 24.30
N GLU A 614 7.23 28.66 24.01
CA GLU A 614 8.34 29.58 24.18
C GLU A 614 8.93 29.95 22.82
N LYS A 615 9.12 31.25 22.63
CA LYS A 615 9.81 31.75 21.44
C LYS A 615 10.92 32.65 21.91
N THR A 616 12.08 32.55 21.27
CA THR A 616 13.27 33.31 21.61
C THR A 616 13.73 34.09 20.41
N ILE A 617 14.15 35.32 20.65
CA ILE A 617 14.67 36.17 19.58
C ILE A 617 15.87 36.96 20.12
N SER A 618 16.82 37.19 19.26
CA SER A 618 17.99 38.00 19.54
C SER A 618 18.53 38.61 18.26
N LYS A 619 19.44 39.54 18.41
CA LYS A 619 20.14 40.08 17.24
C LYS A 619 20.89 38.96 16.54
N ALA A 620 21.01 39.03 15.23
CA ALA A 620 21.77 38.06 14.45
C ALA A 620 23.22 37.97 14.97
N LYS A 621 23.70 36.76 15.14
CA LYS A 621 25.07 36.53 15.62
C LYS A 621 26.06 36.74 14.48
N GLY A 622 27.23 37.22 14.82
CA GLY A 622 28.29 37.45 13.86
C GLY A 622 28.95 38.79 14.05
N GLN A 623 30.08 38.99 13.36
CA GLN A 623 30.85 40.21 13.46
C GLN A 623 30.16 41.34 12.70
N PRO A 624 29.83 42.47 13.34
CA PRO A 624 29.25 43.59 12.62
C PRO A 624 30.20 44.14 11.54
N ARG A 625 29.65 44.48 10.41
CA ARG A 625 30.40 45.07 9.30
C ARG A 625 29.77 46.41 8.93
N GLU A 626 30.62 47.38 8.68
CA GLU A 626 30.20 48.74 8.34
C GLU A 626 29.62 48.77 6.93
N PRO A 627 28.44 49.39 6.73
CA PRO A 627 27.89 49.52 5.38
C PRO A 627 28.65 50.56 4.56
N GLN A 628 28.80 50.28 3.28
CA GLN A 628 29.34 51.23 2.30
C GLN A 628 28.16 51.83 1.55
N VAL A 629 28.09 53.13 1.52
CA VAL A 629 26.96 53.86 0.93
C VAL A 629 27.40 54.56 -0.36
N TYR A 630 26.71 54.27 -1.45
CA TYR A 630 26.99 54.91 -2.73
C TYR A 630 25.71 55.52 -3.26
N THR A 631 25.81 56.76 -3.79
CA THR A 631 24.66 57.41 -4.40
C THR A 631 24.85 57.45 -5.90
N LEU A 632 23.71 57.28 -6.63
CA LEU A 632 23.70 57.22 -8.07
C LEU A 632 22.72 58.22 -8.61
N PRO A 633 23.17 59.10 -9.55
CA PRO A 633 22.26 60.05 -10.15
C PRO A 633 21.30 59.38 -11.16
N PRO A 634 20.26 60.12 -11.59
CA PRO A 634 19.38 59.58 -12.63
C PRO A 634 20.16 59.32 -13.92
N SER A 635 19.76 58.28 -14.66
CA SER A 635 20.35 57.99 -15.96
C SER A 635 19.97 59.08 -16.97
N ARG A 636 20.77 59.22 -18.04
CA ARG A 636 20.45 60.13 -19.08
C ARG A 636 19.11 59.80 -19.77
N GLU A 637 18.80 58.58 -19.91
CA GLU A 637 17.56 58.13 -20.49
C GLU A 637 16.35 58.56 -19.68
N GLU A 638 16.50 58.55 -18.36
CA GLU A 638 15.43 58.95 -17.45
C GLU A 638 15.17 60.44 -17.48
N MET A 639 16.13 61.24 -17.87
CA MET A 639 15.98 62.68 -17.95
C MET A 639 14.97 63.13 -19.01
N THR A 640 14.49 62.24 -19.84
CA THR A 640 13.42 62.53 -20.80
C THR A 640 12.02 62.45 -20.17
N LYS A 641 11.95 61.95 -18.93
CA LYS A 641 10.68 61.76 -18.21
C LYS A 641 10.47 62.92 -17.22
N ASN A 642 9.22 63.11 -16.78
CA ASN A 642 8.86 64.14 -15.84
C ASN A 642 9.38 63.89 -14.42
N GLN A 643 9.61 62.63 -14.09
CA GLN A 643 10.16 62.24 -12.79
C GLN A 643 11.44 61.44 -12.97
N VAL A 644 12.36 61.64 -12.07
CA VAL A 644 13.66 60.94 -12.10
C VAL A 644 13.88 60.21 -10.82
N SER A 645 14.72 59.16 -10.89
CA SER A 645 15.02 58.31 -9.76
C SER A 645 16.48 58.52 -9.27
N LEU A 646 16.60 58.80 -7.98
CA LEU A 646 17.89 58.85 -7.33
C LEU A 646 18.05 57.51 -6.58
N SER A 647 19.22 56.91 -6.67
CA SER A 647 19.48 55.63 -6.06
C SER A 647 20.53 55.71 -5.00
N CYS A 648 20.37 54.97 -3.92
CA CYS A 648 21.34 54.81 -2.86
C CYS A 648 21.61 53.32 -2.69
N ALA A 649 22.83 52.88 -3.01
CA ALA A 649 23.24 51.52 -2.85
C ALA A 649 24.04 51.36 -1.55
N VAL A 650 23.63 50.43 -0.72
CA VAL A 650 24.25 50.18 0.56
C VAL A 650 24.69 48.72 0.55
N LYS A 651 25.98 48.48 0.74
CA LYS A 651 26.53 47.14 0.69
C LYS A 651 27.54 46.85 1.79
N GLY A 652 27.82 45.57 1.95
CA GLY A 652 28.90 45.14 2.86
C GLY A 652 28.55 45.24 4.32
N PHE A 653 27.31 45.29 4.69
CA PHE A 653 26.92 45.43 6.09
C PHE A 653 26.47 44.10 6.71
N TYR A 654 26.63 43.99 8.00
CA TYR A 654 26.17 42.88 8.81
C TYR A 654 25.97 43.37 10.24
N PRO A 655 24.91 43.00 10.94
CA PRO A 655 23.76 42.20 10.48
C PRO A 655 22.84 42.97 9.55
N SER A 656 21.77 42.28 9.10
CA SER A 656 20.85 42.84 8.11
C SER A 656 20.00 43.99 8.63
N ASP A 657 19.94 44.19 9.93
CA ASP A 657 19.14 45.27 10.51
C ASP A 657 19.71 46.62 10.13
N ILE A 658 18.95 47.38 9.37
CA ILE A 658 19.40 48.65 8.83
C ILE A 658 18.21 49.56 8.56
N ALA A 659 18.38 50.84 8.63
CA ALA A 659 17.38 51.82 8.28
C ALA A 659 17.93 52.77 7.27
N VAL A 660 17.19 53.02 6.19
CA VAL A 660 17.58 53.95 5.12
C VAL A 660 16.46 54.94 4.92
N GLU A 661 16.78 56.24 4.92
CA GLU A 661 15.85 57.31 4.71
C GLU A 661 16.41 58.32 3.75
N TRP A 662 15.54 59.10 3.14
CA TRP A 662 15.91 60.17 2.25
C TRP A 662 15.44 61.50 2.81
N GLU A 663 16.23 62.53 2.61
CA GLU A 663 15.87 63.90 2.96
C GLU A 663 16.40 64.88 1.93
N SER A 664 15.79 66.04 1.86
CA SER A 664 16.25 67.14 1.02
C SER A 664 16.15 68.40 1.84
N ASN A 665 17.29 69.12 1.98
CA ASN A 665 17.36 70.37 2.73
C ASN A 665 16.82 70.25 4.15
N GLY A 666 17.10 69.08 4.78
CA GLY A 666 16.66 68.81 6.14
C GLY A 666 15.23 68.35 6.27
N GLN A 667 14.49 68.24 5.19
CA GLN A 667 13.09 67.80 5.19
C GLN A 667 12.97 66.36 4.69
N PRO A 668 12.24 65.53 5.38
CA PRO A 668 12.07 64.11 4.94
C PRO A 668 11.42 64.06 3.57
N GLU A 669 11.92 63.14 2.76
CA GLU A 669 11.29 62.76 1.47
C GLU A 669 10.53 61.46 1.66
N ASN A 670 9.30 61.43 1.12
CA ASN A 670 8.42 60.26 1.36
C ASN A 670 8.26 59.31 0.15
N ASN A 671 8.63 59.78 -1.03
CA ASN A 671 8.41 59.00 -2.25
C ASN A 671 9.62 58.15 -2.60
N TYR A 672 9.93 57.22 -1.71
CA TYR A 672 11.03 56.28 -1.94
C TYR A 672 10.63 54.86 -1.56
N LYS A 673 11.31 53.90 -2.17
CA LYS A 673 11.19 52.50 -1.82
C LYS A 673 12.58 51.90 -1.63
N THR A 674 12.71 51.08 -0.62
CA THR A 674 13.94 50.41 -0.30
C THR A 674 13.74 48.90 -0.41
N THR A 675 14.70 48.22 -1.07
CA THR A 675 14.66 46.76 -1.15
C THR A 675 14.96 46.15 0.21
N PRO A 676 14.48 44.94 0.47
CA PRO A 676 14.94 44.21 1.65
C PRO A 676 16.44 43.93 1.54
N PRO A 677 17.14 43.77 2.67
CA PRO A 677 18.55 43.36 2.60
C PRO A 677 18.66 41.98 1.91
N VAL A 678 19.64 41.88 1.03
CA VAL A 678 19.90 40.64 0.28
C VAL A 678 21.29 40.15 0.65
N LEU A 679 21.41 38.88 0.90
CA LEU A 679 22.69 38.25 1.24
C LEU A 679 23.61 38.26 0.03
N ASP A 680 24.80 38.82 0.21
CA ASP A 680 25.80 38.86 -0.84
C ASP A 680 26.71 37.63 -0.73
N SER A 681 27.52 37.41 -1.75
CA SER A 681 28.38 36.21 -1.84
C SER A 681 29.44 36.16 -0.75
N ASP A 682 29.81 37.29 -0.16
CA ASP A 682 30.83 37.35 0.92
C ASP A 682 30.22 37.22 2.32
N GLY A 683 28.94 36.95 2.45
CA GLY A 683 28.27 36.82 3.73
C GLY A 683 27.75 38.14 4.31
N SER A 684 28.00 39.25 3.68
CA SER A 684 27.42 40.54 4.06
C SER A 684 26.10 40.76 3.31
N PHE A 685 25.42 41.84 3.65
CA PHE A 685 24.16 42.20 3.01
C PHE A 685 24.28 43.44 2.16
N PHE A 686 23.40 43.58 1.18
CA PHE A 686 23.27 44.80 0.39
C PHE A 686 21.82 45.12 0.16
N LEU A 687 21.55 46.39 -0.12
CA LEU A 687 20.22 46.83 -0.54
C LEU A 687 20.35 48.07 -1.41
N VAL A 688 19.26 48.43 -2.05
CA VAL A 688 19.12 49.62 -2.88
C VAL A 688 17.87 50.37 -2.47
N SER A 689 18.00 51.68 -2.26
CA SER A 689 16.87 52.56 -1.99
C SER A 689 16.73 53.53 -3.18
N LYS A 690 15.52 53.71 -3.64
CA LYS A 690 15.24 54.53 -4.79
C LYS A 690 14.28 55.65 -4.43
N LEU A 691 14.70 56.90 -4.60
CA LEU A 691 13.88 58.07 -4.38
C LEU A 691 13.41 58.61 -5.72
N THR A 692 12.11 58.78 -5.87
CA THR A 692 11.53 59.40 -7.09
C THR A 692 11.21 60.87 -6.80
N VAL A 693 11.75 61.74 -7.60
CA VAL A 693 11.50 63.19 -7.48
C VAL A 693 11.14 63.77 -8.84
N ASP A 694 10.54 64.98 -8.80
CA ASP A 694 10.25 65.68 -10.01
C ASP A 694 11.54 66.11 -10.68
N LYS A 695 11.61 66.02 -11.98
CA LYS A 695 12.77 66.40 -12.76
C LYS A 695 13.22 67.83 -12.44
N SER A 696 12.23 68.75 -12.26
CA SER A 696 12.50 70.14 -11.95
C SER A 696 13.30 70.33 -10.65
N ARG A 697 12.99 69.56 -9.63
CA ARG A 697 13.72 69.62 -8.35
C ARG A 697 15.18 69.23 -8.52
N TRP A 698 15.41 68.18 -9.32
CA TRP A 698 16.77 67.75 -9.61
C TRP A 698 17.55 68.80 -10.41
N GLN A 699 16.92 69.37 -11.42
CA GLN A 699 17.54 70.36 -12.29
C GLN A 699 17.82 71.68 -11.57
N GLN A 700 17.04 72.03 -10.56
CA GLN A 700 17.28 73.23 -9.74
C GLN A 700 18.49 73.11 -8.80
N GLY A 701 19.11 71.95 -8.79
CA GLY A 701 20.28 71.76 -7.95
C GLY A 701 20.01 71.42 -6.49
N ASN A 702 18.78 71.01 -6.15
CA ASN A 702 18.47 70.60 -4.79
C ASN A 702 19.34 69.40 -4.38
N VAL A 703 19.74 69.43 -3.13
CA VAL A 703 20.58 68.38 -2.56
C VAL A 703 19.71 67.35 -1.89
N PHE A 704 19.86 66.12 -2.31
CA PHE A 704 19.14 64.97 -1.72
C PHE A 704 20.13 64.10 -0.96
N SER A 705 19.77 63.72 0.22
CA SER A 705 20.65 62.94 1.09
C SER A 705 20.04 61.56 1.43
N CYS A 706 20.84 60.54 1.28
CA CYS A 706 20.50 59.20 1.68
C CYS A 706 21.13 58.99 3.09
N SER A 707 20.26 58.79 4.08
CA SER A 707 20.69 58.59 5.46
C SER A 707 20.60 57.08 5.81
N VAL A 708 21.69 56.53 6.30
CA VAL A 708 21.78 55.12 6.66
C VAL A 708 22.11 55.00 8.13
N MET A 709 21.33 54.18 8.83
CA MET A 709 21.56 53.84 10.21
C MET A 709 21.88 52.36 10.34
N HIS A 710 23.01 52.05 10.98
CA HIS A 710 23.48 50.69 11.22
C HIS A 710 24.39 50.66 12.44
N GLU A 711 24.38 49.55 13.19
CA GLU A 711 25.15 49.45 14.43
C GLU A 711 26.66 49.56 14.24
N ALA A 712 27.17 49.19 13.08
CA ALA A 712 28.60 49.22 12.80
C ALA A 712 29.10 50.62 12.41
N LEU A 713 28.22 51.57 12.19
CA LEU A 713 28.61 52.93 11.85
C LEU A 713 28.94 53.75 13.09
N HIS A 714 29.84 54.73 12.93
CA HIS A 714 30.13 55.68 13.98
C HIS A 714 28.84 56.48 14.28
N ASN A 715 28.45 56.54 15.55
CA ASN A 715 27.18 57.11 16.00
C ASN A 715 25.95 56.45 15.34
N HIS A 716 26.13 55.23 14.81
CA HIS A 716 25.07 54.44 14.14
C HIS A 716 24.46 55.15 12.94
N TYR A 717 25.14 56.12 12.35
CA TYR A 717 24.56 56.96 11.32
C TYR A 717 25.62 57.42 10.30
N THR A 718 25.23 57.46 9.02
CA THR A 718 26.01 58.10 7.97
C THR A 718 25.05 58.67 6.95
N GLN A 719 25.53 59.68 6.22
CA GLN A 719 24.73 60.36 5.22
C GLN A 719 25.55 60.60 3.97
N LYS A 720 24.98 60.34 2.82
CA LYS A 720 25.61 60.65 1.55
C LYS A 720 24.66 61.53 0.76
N SER A 721 25.20 62.60 0.22
CA SER A 721 24.44 63.58 -0.50
C SER A 721 24.61 63.42 -2.01
N LEU A 722 23.56 63.77 -2.74
CA LEU A 722 23.53 63.67 -4.19
C LEU A 722 22.83 64.91 -4.74
N SER A 723 23.48 65.61 -5.67
CA SER A 723 22.91 66.75 -6.33
C SER A 723 23.44 66.87 -7.75
N LEU A 724 22.74 67.63 -8.57
CA LEU A 724 23.21 67.89 -9.91
C LEU A 724 24.52 68.68 -9.85
N SER A 725 25.54 68.12 -10.48
CA SER A 725 26.86 68.78 -10.46
C SER A 725 26.81 70.03 -11.31
N PRO A 726 27.33 71.13 -10.81
CA PRO A 726 27.36 72.38 -11.55
C PRO A 726 28.38 72.36 -12.69
N GLY A 727 29.01 71.37 -13.00
CA GLY A 727 29.94 71.35 -14.09
C GLY A 727 29.46 70.42 -15.23
#